data_62d67e35609ab7816048cc13327da8b1
#
_entry.id   62d67e35609ab7816048cc13327da8b1
#
_cell.length_a   1.000
_cell.length_b   1.000
_cell.length_c   1.000
_cell.angle_alpha   90.00
_cell.angle_beta   90.00
_cell.angle_gamma   90.00
#
_symmetry.space_group_name_H-M   'P 1'
#
loop_
_entity.id
_entity.type
_entity.pdbx_description
1 polymer ?
#
loop_
_entity_poly.entity_id
_entity_poly.type
_entity_poly.pdbx_seq_one_letter_code
_entity_poly.pdbx_strand_id
1 'polypeptide(L)'
;MKKTDYIEIRGAKAHNLKGVSLDIPRGKFVVVTGLSGSGKSSLAFDTIYAEGQRRYMDTLSTYAKHFMGVLEKPEVEEINGLSPIIAIEQKTTGNNPRSTVGTITEIFDFLRLLYARASRAYSPVTGKEMVRYTDEQIVSLIMRNYNGRKCYLLSPLVRGRKGHYRELFDQLRKRGFTQARIDGELKDLSGVTELDRYKAHFIELVVDKLKPVPGDDKRVKDSVSLALTRGKGSVAVLDMETGVLQHYSKHLVDPDSGVSLQEPAPHSFSFNSPEGYCPHCKGLGKIVDVNIDNIIPDRSLSIAEGGIVPLGKVRETRKFDIIRSIARRYDFSLYDPISEIPDEAISLIVFGSDELFRVGDGALSEMVSFPGIVEDIDEKVVCPVCHGTRLNEQTNCFKIDGKTISEVAAMEMSALAEWFAALPSHLSDRENIIARDILKELSERTGFMLDVGLDYLSLDRATSSLSGGESQRIRLATQIGSKLVNVLYILDEPSIGLHQRDNRKLINSLKELRDEGNSVMVVEHDAETMFNADWLVDVGPGAGENGGKICLNAPVPYLLKGLMPDAETLRHCIVKDSLTLDYLKGIRRIEVPSVRRKGTGQFLGLRGATGNNLKDIDIDFPLGVFIGISGVSGSGKSSLINETLMPVLKNKFYRAKLHPLPYREVVGIDNIDKLIEIDQSAIGRTPRSNPATFTGVFNDIRNLFAETPDAKVRGFGPGRFSFNVAGGRCEACKGAGIKVIEMNFLPSVNVVCDECRGKRYKDDTLAVKYKGKSINDVLEMPISVAYEFFKGIPKIAQKLKALVDVGLGYIHLGQSAVTLSGGESQRMKLASELYRKDTGSTLYILDEPTTGLHFEDIKVLLGVLQKLVDCGNTVIVIEHNLDVLKCADYIFDMGPDGGRRGGYVVAQGTPEDLAGNPESVTGPYLKEVLSGQMEY
;
A
#
# COMPACT_ATOMS: atom_id res chain seq x y z
N MET A 1 -11.40 14.97 40.03
CA MET A 1 -12.12 15.50 38.86
C MET A 1 -13.34 14.61 38.66
N LYS A 2 -14.57 15.17 38.63
CA LYS A 2 -15.75 14.40 38.23
C LYS A 2 -15.52 13.86 36.83
N LYS A 3 -15.69 12.55 36.61
CA LYS A 3 -15.69 11.95 35.27
C LYS A 3 -16.86 12.58 34.54
N THR A 4 -16.59 13.44 33.54
CA THR A 4 -17.64 13.95 32.65
C THR A 4 -18.01 12.81 31.71
N ASP A 5 -19.28 12.47 31.64
CA ASP A 5 -19.79 11.40 30.76
C ASP A 5 -19.86 11.83 29.30
N TYR A 6 -19.49 13.07 29.00
CA TYR A 6 -19.50 13.68 27.67
C TYR A 6 -18.15 14.33 27.34
N ILE A 7 -17.83 14.35 26.04
CA ILE A 7 -16.84 15.22 25.45
C ILE A 7 -17.56 16.52 25.12
N GLU A 8 -17.25 17.58 25.83
CA GLU A 8 -17.88 18.89 25.69
C GLU A 8 -17.03 19.77 24.78
N ILE A 9 -17.57 20.18 23.63
CA ILE A 9 -16.91 21.06 22.66
C ILE A 9 -17.63 22.39 22.67
N ARG A 10 -16.87 23.48 22.73
CA ARG A 10 -17.42 24.87 22.74
C ARG A 10 -16.66 25.71 21.73
N GLY A 11 -17.41 26.33 20.83
CA GLY A 11 -16.90 27.35 19.92
C GLY A 11 -15.88 26.85 18.90
N ALA A 12 -16.03 25.64 18.33
CA ALA A 12 -15.12 25.15 17.29
C ALA A 12 -15.29 25.94 15.98
N LYS A 13 -14.18 26.47 15.44
CA LYS A 13 -14.13 27.33 14.26
C LYS A 13 -13.15 26.86 13.17
N ALA A 14 -12.61 25.64 13.29
CA ALA A 14 -11.67 25.10 12.31
C ALA A 14 -12.30 25.08 10.90
N HIS A 15 -11.59 25.61 9.93
CA HIS A 15 -12.00 25.69 8.52
C HIS A 15 -13.39 26.32 8.31
N ASN A 16 -14.40 25.51 7.93
CA ASN A 16 -15.74 25.99 7.66
C ASN A 16 -16.69 25.91 8.88
N LEU A 17 -16.23 25.43 10.03
CA LEU A 17 -17.03 25.34 11.25
C LEU A 17 -17.41 26.74 11.78
N LYS A 18 -18.67 26.92 12.17
CA LYS A 18 -19.27 28.21 12.55
C LYS A 18 -19.48 28.35 14.04
N GLY A 19 -18.41 28.18 14.84
CA GLY A 19 -18.50 28.26 16.28
C GLY A 19 -19.34 27.14 16.86
N VAL A 20 -19.07 25.92 16.43
CA VAL A 20 -19.82 24.73 16.79
C VAL A 20 -19.65 24.39 18.28
N SER A 21 -20.79 24.17 18.97
CA SER A 21 -20.82 23.70 20.35
C SER A 21 -21.73 22.48 20.42
N LEU A 22 -21.23 21.37 20.98
CA LEU A 22 -21.97 20.12 21.16
C LEU A 22 -21.34 19.27 22.25
N ASP A 23 -22.11 18.29 22.73
CA ASP A 23 -21.72 17.32 23.74
C ASP A 23 -21.84 15.91 23.15
N ILE A 24 -20.73 15.16 23.12
CA ILE A 24 -20.65 13.82 22.54
C ILE A 24 -20.47 12.82 23.68
N PRO A 25 -21.32 11.78 23.81
CA PRO A 25 -21.22 10.82 24.91
C PRO A 25 -19.96 9.96 24.81
N ARG A 26 -19.33 9.69 25.95
CA ARG A 26 -18.19 8.77 26.07
C ARG A 26 -18.65 7.33 26.19
N GLY A 27 -17.76 6.39 25.83
CA GLY A 27 -18.07 4.95 25.88
C GLY A 27 -19.20 4.55 24.95
N LYS A 28 -19.37 5.29 23.83
CA LYS A 28 -20.39 5.04 22.81
C LYS A 28 -19.77 4.93 21.44
N PHE A 29 -20.48 4.24 20.56
CA PHE A 29 -20.21 4.21 19.12
C PHE A 29 -20.93 5.39 18.47
N VAL A 30 -20.19 6.41 18.08
CA VAL A 30 -20.69 7.68 17.55
C VAL A 30 -20.34 7.76 16.08
N VAL A 31 -21.32 8.05 15.24
CA VAL A 31 -21.10 8.32 13.81
C VAL A 31 -21.25 9.80 13.54
N VAL A 32 -20.23 10.39 12.89
CA VAL A 32 -20.23 11.77 12.40
C VAL A 32 -20.48 11.73 10.90
N THR A 33 -21.56 12.32 10.45
CA THR A 33 -21.99 12.29 9.04
C THR A 33 -22.32 13.67 8.50
N GLY A 34 -22.78 13.77 7.24
CA GLY A 34 -23.17 14.98 6.54
C GLY A 34 -22.63 15.06 5.12
N LEU A 35 -23.00 16.07 4.35
CA LEU A 35 -22.57 16.27 2.99
C LEU A 35 -21.05 16.36 2.83
N SER A 36 -20.53 16.02 1.66
CA SER A 36 -19.10 16.26 1.36
C SER A 36 -18.79 17.75 1.50
N GLY A 37 -17.68 18.08 2.21
CA GLY A 37 -17.32 19.48 2.51
C GLY A 37 -18.21 20.19 3.54
N SER A 38 -19.04 19.48 4.31
CA SER A 38 -19.87 20.08 5.37
C SER A 38 -19.08 20.44 6.63
N GLY A 39 -17.88 19.86 6.86
CA GLY A 39 -17.03 20.11 8.03
C GLY A 39 -16.88 18.93 8.99
N LYS A 40 -17.23 17.71 8.56
CA LYS A 40 -17.08 16.46 9.36
C LYS A 40 -15.65 16.24 9.81
N SER A 41 -14.73 16.19 8.85
CA SER A 41 -13.31 15.97 9.13
C SER A 41 -12.71 17.12 9.92
N SER A 42 -13.18 18.38 9.67
CA SER A 42 -12.79 19.54 10.47
C SER A 42 -13.21 19.42 11.94
N LEU A 43 -14.36 18.80 12.23
CA LEU A 43 -14.78 18.52 13.59
C LEU A 43 -13.99 17.38 14.22
N ALA A 44 -13.91 16.23 13.54
CA ALA A 44 -13.34 15.00 14.08
C ALA A 44 -11.81 15.06 14.14
N PHE A 45 -11.14 15.46 13.05
CA PHE A 45 -9.68 15.42 12.93
C PHE A 45 -9.03 16.78 13.25
N ASP A 46 -9.46 17.87 12.61
CA ASP A 46 -8.80 19.17 12.77
C ASP A 46 -9.16 19.86 14.10
N THR A 47 -10.21 19.40 14.81
CA THR A 47 -10.60 19.95 16.12
C THR A 47 -10.35 18.94 17.24
N ILE A 48 -11.07 17.81 17.27
CA ILE A 48 -11.04 16.85 18.40
C ILE A 48 -9.69 16.13 18.46
N TYR A 49 -9.28 15.51 17.35
CA TYR A 49 -8.00 14.78 17.29
C TYR A 49 -6.81 15.72 17.48
N ALA A 50 -6.80 16.87 16.80
CA ALA A 50 -5.71 17.83 16.90
C ALA A 50 -5.51 18.34 18.34
N GLU A 51 -6.60 18.65 19.07
CA GLU A 51 -6.51 19.04 20.47
C GLU A 51 -6.05 17.90 21.38
N GLY A 52 -6.52 16.68 21.14
CA GLY A 52 -6.07 15.54 21.92
C GLY A 52 -4.60 15.21 21.69
N GLN A 53 -4.13 15.27 20.44
CA GLN A 53 -2.72 15.10 20.09
C GLN A 53 -1.86 16.20 20.72
N ARG A 54 -2.31 17.47 20.67
CA ARG A 54 -1.62 18.59 21.30
C ARG A 54 -1.48 18.37 22.82
N ARG A 55 -2.57 17.95 23.51
CA ARG A 55 -2.52 17.65 24.94
C ARG A 55 -1.57 16.50 25.26
N TYR A 56 -1.56 15.46 24.44
CA TYR A 56 -0.61 14.36 24.61
C TYR A 56 0.84 14.85 24.45
N MET A 57 1.13 15.65 23.43
CA MET A 57 2.43 16.27 23.22
C MET A 57 2.85 17.16 24.39
N ASP A 58 1.88 17.85 25.04
CA ASP A 58 2.17 18.67 26.20
C ASP A 58 2.62 17.87 27.42
N THR A 59 2.33 16.58 27.47
CA THR A 59 2.81 15.69 28.55
C THR A 59 4.26 15.22 28.35
N LEU A 60 4.81 15.37 27.14
CA LEU A 60 6.17 14.93 26.82
C LEU A 60 7.23 15.86 27.40
N SER A 61 8.46 15.34 27.56
CA SER A 61 9.59 16.13 28.02
C SER A 61 9.92 17.29 27.08
N THR A 62 10.50 18.38 27.61
CA THR A 62 10.92 19.55 26.81
C THR A 62 11.86 19.16 25.66
N TYR A 63 12.70 18.17 25.85
CA TYR A 63 13.58 17.63 24.83
C TYR A 63 12.78 16.99 23.69
N ALA A 64 11.80 16.13 24.00
CA ALA A 64 10.95 15.53 22.98
C ALA A 64 10.13 16.58 22.23
N LYS A 65 9.60 17.60 22.91
CA LYS A 65 8.87 18.72 22.27
C LYS A 65 9.74 19.49 21.28
N HIS A 66 11.02 19.68 21.59
CA HIS A 66 11.94 20.40 20.70
C HIS A 66 12.19 19.63 19.39
N PHE A 67 12.22 18.29 19.45
CA PHE A 67 12.37 17.45 18.27
C PHE A 67 11.09 17.28 17.45
N MET A 68 9.94 17.24 18.09
CA MET A 68 8.64 16.97 17.47
C MET A 68 7.91 18.24 17.00
N GLY A 69 8.43 19.43 17.33
CA GLY A 69 7.78 20.71 17.00
C GLY A 69 6.60 21.05 17.93
N VAL A 70 6.16 22.29 17.89
CA VAL A 70 4.99 22.77 18.62
C VAL A 70 3.76 22.63 17.71
N LEU A 71 2.78 21.83 18.14
CA LEU A 71 1.51 21.76 17.46
C LEU A 71 0.70 23.03 17.73
N GLU A 72 0.15 23.63 16.70
CA GLU A 72 -0.75 24.78 16.86
C GLU A 72 -2.03 24.34 17.58
N LYS A 73 -2.56 25.22 18.42
CA LYS A 73 -3.85 25.00 19.07
C LYS A 73 -4.94 25.10 18.00
N PRO A 74 -5.83 24.09 17.87
CA PRO A 74 -6.96 24.20 16.97
C PRO A 74 -7.85 25.41 17.35
N GLU A 75 -8.53 25.96 16.36
CA GLU A 75 -9.46 27.09 16.57
C GLU A 75 -10.73 26.66 17.30
N VAL A 76 -10.59 26.45 18.61
CA VAL A 76 -11.68 26.06 19.51
C VAL A 76 -11.53 26.80 20.83
N GLU A 77 -12.65 27.23 21.40
CA GLU A 77 -12.65 27.93 22.68
C GLU A 77 -12.27 26.97 23.81
N GLU A 78 -12.98 25.84 23.91
CA GLU A 78 -12.77 24.85 24.96
C GLU A 78 -13.19 23.44 24.51
N ILE A 79 -12.44 22.42 24.93
CA ILE A 79 -12.83 21.00 24.83
C ILE A 79 -12.54 20.33 26.16
N ASN A 80 -13.56 19.73 26.78
CA ASN A 80 -13.47 18.98 28.03
C ASN A 80 -13.78 17.49 27.82
N GLY A 81 -13.38 16.64 28.77
CA GLY A 81 -13.72 15.22 28.76
C GLY A 81 -12.94 14.35 27.77
N LEU A 82 -11.88 14.85 27.11
CA LEU A 82 -11.08 14.04 26.18
C LEU A 82 -10.33 12.92 26.90
N SER A 83 -10.43 11.71 26.37
CA SER A 83 -9.54 10.58 26.65
C SER A 83 -8.28 10.67 25.77
N PRO A 84 -7.26 9.84 25.98
CA PRO A 84 -6.22 9.61 24.97
C PRO A 84 -6.85 9.26 23.62
N ILE A 85 -6.32 9.80 22.52
CA ILE A 85 -6.94 9.67 21.19
C ILE A 85 -6.04 8.89 20.24
N ILE A 86 -6.63 7.98 19.50
CA ILE A 86 -5.99 7.26 18.40
C ILE A 86 -6.80 7.53 17.14
N ALA A 87 -6.14 8.08 16.10
CA ALA A 87 -6.76 8.29 14.82
C ALA A 87 -6.30 7.25 13.80
N ILE A 88 -7.24 6.72 13.03
CA ILE A 88 -7.00 5.75 11.97
C ILE A 88 -7.50 6.36 10.65
N GLU A 89 -6.60 7.09 9.98
CA GLU A 89 -6.86 7.73 8.68
C GLU A 89 -6.59 6.77 7.52
N GLN A 90 -7.18 7.09 6.36
CA GLN A 90 -6.99 6.33 5.11
C GLN A 90 -5.61 6.49 4.47
N LYS A 91 -4.85 7.52 4.84
CA LYS A 91 -3.56 7.79 4.19
C LYS A 91 -2.66 6.57 4.23
N THR A 92 -2.28 6.09 3.07
CA THR A 92 -1.31 5.00 2.91
C THR A 92 0.00 5.40 3.56
N THR A 93 0.40 4.63 4.56
CA THR A 93 1.69 4.81 5.23
C THR A 93 2.80 4.40 4.29
N GLY A 94 3.69 5.36 4.03
CA GLY A 94 5.07 5.18 3.58
C GLY A 94 5.35 4.14 2.48
N ASN A 95 5.93 4.59 1.40
CA ASN A 95 6.45 3.74 0.31
C ASN A 95 7.67 2.88 0.74
N ASN A 96 7.66 2.30 1.95
CA ASN A 96 8.74 1.42 2.35
C ASN A 96 8.57 0.04 1.68
N PRO A 97 9.41 -0.35 0.70
CA PRO A 97 9.26 -1.59 -0.04
C PRO A 97 9.48 -2.85 0.81
N ARG A 98 9.97 -2.69 2.05
CA ARG A 98 10.17 -3.78 3.00
C ARG A 98 8.99 -4.02 3.93
N SER A 99 8.04 -3.10 3.99
CA SER A 99 6.85 -3.28 4.82
C SER A 99 5.90 -4.29 4.20
N THR A 100 5.44 -5.24 5.00
CA THR A 100 4.45 -6.26 4.63
C THR A 100 3.30 -6.27 5.63
N VAL A 101 2.20 -6.93 5.28
CA VAL A 101 1.08 -7.16 6.21
C VAL A 101 1.60 -7.78 7.50
N GLY A 102 2.42 -8.83 7.40
CA GLY A 102 2.97 -9.52 8.58
C GLY A 102 3.83 -8.64 9.50
N THR A 103 4.54 -7.64 8.93
CA THR A 103 5.37 -6.73 9.75
C THR A 103 4.56 -5.64 10.41
N ILE A 104 3.47 -5.15 9.79
CA ILE A 104 2.60 -4.14 10.41
C ILE A 104 1.74 -4.74 11.52
N THR A 105 1.25 -5.97 11.31
CA THR A 105 0.43 -6.68 12.30
C THR A 105 1.25 -7.32 13.41
N GLU A 106 2.59 -7.28 13.33
CA GLU A 106 3.54 -7.96 14.22
C GLU A 106 3.40 -9.49 14.21
N ILE A 107 2.49 -10.07 13.42
CA ILE A 107 2.31 -11.53 13.30
C ILE A 107 3.62 -12.18 12.83
N PHE A 108 4.33 -11.56 11.89
CA PHE A 108 5.60 -12.08 11.39
C PHE A 108 6.69 -12.11 12.46
N ASP A 109 6.66 -11.22 13.45
CA ASP A 109 7.61 -11.22 14.55
C ASP A 109 7.42 -12.42 15.50
N PHE A 110 6.17 -12.73 15.82
CA PHE A 110 5.84 -13.94 16.58
C PHE A 110 6.11 -15.21 15.78
N LEU A 111 5.86 -15.19 14.46
CA LEU A 111 6.16 -16.31 13.58
C LEU A 111 7.67 -16.60 13.53
N ARG A 112 8.51 -15.57 13.42
CA ARG A 112 9.98 -15.71 13.51
C ARG A 112 10.42 -16.31 14.84
N LEU A 113 9.76 -15.91 15.93
CA LEU A 113 10.05 -16.46 17.26
C LEU A 113 9.65 -17.93 17.34
N LEU A 114 8.49 -18.31 16.80
CA LEU A 114 8.03 -19.69 16.72
C LEU A 114 9.03 -20.55 15.95
N TYR A 115 9.44 -20.11 14.75
CA TYR A 115 10.42 -20.82 13.95
C TYR A 115 11.79 -20.95 14.64
N ALA A 116 12.25 -19.90 15.30
CA ALA A 116 13.52 -19.95 16.04
C ALA A 116 13.50 -20.92 17.22
N ARG A 117 12.34 -21.28 17.77
CA ARG A 117 12.22 -22.09 18.98
C ARG A 117 11.69 -23.50 18.75
N ALA A 118 10.84 -23.70 17.74
CA ALA A 118 10.11 -24.96 17.52
C ALA A 118 10.36 -25.58 16.15
N SER A 119 11.14 -24.96 15.24
CA SER A 119 11.39 -25.54 13.93
C SER A 119 12.42 -26.66 13.98
N ARG A 120 12.28 -27.59 13.03
CA ARG A 120 13.25 -28.64 12.75
C ARG A 120 14.06 -28.25 11.52
N ALA A 121 15.36 -28.57 11.58
CA ALA A 121 16.27 -28.29 10.46
C ALA A 121 16.35 -29.47 9.51
N TYR A 122 16.33 -29.21 8.23
CA TYR A 122 16.48 -30.21 7.17
C TYR A 122 17.70 -29.90 6.32
N SER A 123 18.41 -30.92 5.89
CA SER A 123 19.59 -30.75 5.04
C SER A 123 19.21 -30.24 3.65
N PRO A 124 19.85 -29.19 3.13
CA PRO A 124 19.62 -28.73 1.77
C PRO A 124 20.14 -29.74 0.71
N VAL A 125 21.00 -30.67 1.11
CA VAL A 125 21.61 -31.65 0.19
C VAL A 125 20.85 -32.98 0.17
N THR A 126 20.52 -33.52 1.35
CA THR A 126 19.89 -34.84 1.47
C THR A 126 18.39 -34.78 1.75
N GLY A 127 17.88 -33.63 2.16
CA GLY A 127 16.48 -33.44 2.59
C GLY A 127 16.13 -34.09 3.92
N LYS A 128 17.09 -34.76 4.59
CA LYS A 128 16.88 -35.43 5.87
C LYS A 128 16.89 -34.42 7.02
N GLU A 129 16.21 -34.79 8.12
CA GLU A 129 16.24 -33.99 9.35
C GLU A 129 17.66 -33.98 9.92
N MET A 130 18.15 -32.80 10.26
CA MET A 130 19.48 -32.61 10.83
C MET A 130 19.44 -32.86 12.33
N VAL A 131 20.50 -33.40 12.85
CA VAL A 131 20.62 -33.81 14.25
C VAL A 131 21.76 -33.09 14.94
N ARG A 132 21.67 -32.98 16.24
CA ARG A 132 22.75 -32.52 17.12
C ARG A 132 22.98 -33.59 18.18
N TYR A 133 24.22 -33.69 18.59
CA TYR A 133 24.59 -34.69 19.59
C TYR A 133 25.29 -34.04 20.77
N THR A 134 25.07 -34.56 21.96
CA THR A 134 25.93 -34.25 23.13
C THR A 134 27.24 -35.02 23.03
N ASP A 135 28.27 -34.55 23.76
CA ASP A 135 29.57 -35.23 23.81
C ASP A 135 29.43 -36.71 24.20
N GLU A 136 28.56 -36.99 25.17
CA GLU A 136 28.27 -38.36 25.64
C GLU A 136 27.56 -39.18 24.57
N GLN A 137 26.61 -38.59 23.83
CA GLN A 137 25.95 -39.29 22.71
C GLN A 137 26.92 -39.59 21.59
N ILE A 138 27.86 -38.68 21.28
CA ILE A 138 28.87 -38.89 20.23
C ILE A 138 29.77 -40.08 20.63
N VAL A 139 30.26 -40.07 21.87
CA VAL A 139 31.09 -41.15 22.38
C VAL A 139 30.31 -42.48 22.33
N SER A 140 29.08 -42.52 22.83
CA SER A 140 28.24 -43.71 22.83
C SER A 140 27.96 -44.26 21.41
N LEU A 141 27.67 -43.33 20.46
CA LEU A 141 27.45 -43.74 19.07
C LEU A 141 28.71 -44.29 18.41
N ILE A 142 29.88 -43.69 18.67
CA ILE A 142 31.16 -44.16 18.15
C ILE A 142 31.47 -45.54 18.72
N MET A 143 31.31 -45.76 20.02
CA MET A 143 31.50 -47.02 20.68
C MET A 143 30.57 -48.11 20.12
N ARG A 144 29.30 -47.77 19.88
CA ARG A 144 28.31 -48.71 19.37
C ARG A 144 28.52 -49.05 17.89
N ASN A 145 28.70 -48.02 17.04
CA ASN A 145 28.68 -48.19 15.57
C ASN A 145 30.02 -48.73 15.02
N TYR A 146 31.12 -48.44 15.74
CA TYR A 146 32.48 -48.86 15.28
C TYR A 146 33.13 -49.90 16.23
N ASN A 147 32.34 -50.58 17.03
CA ASN A 147 32.84 -51.61 17.94
C ASN A 147 33.67 -52.67 17.20
N GLY A 148 34.94 -52.83 17.57
CA GLY A 148 35.87 -53.79 16.96
C GLY A 148 36.39 -53.38 15.57
N ARG A 149 35.96 -52.30 14.99
CA ARG A 149 36.40 -51.80 13.67
C ARG A 149 37.46 -50.72 13.78
N LYS A 150 38.37 -50.69 12.82
CA LYS A 150 39.34 -49.58 12.74
C LYS A 150 38.73 -48.37 12.10
N CYS A 151 38.84 -47.21 12.75
CA CYS A 151 38.37 -45.95 12.21
C CYS A 151 39.32 -44.80 12.47
N TYR A 152 39.28 -43.81 11.61
CA TYR A 152 39.92 -42.50 11.84
C TYR A 152 38.92 -41.57 12.49
N LEU A 153 39.36 -40.90 13.56
CA LEU A 153 38.66 -39.79 14.16
C LEU A 153 39.20 -38.49 13.53
N LEU A 154 38.32 -37.78 12.81
CA LEU A 154 38.66 -36.62 12.02
C LEU A 154 38.03 -35.34 12.61
N SER A 155 38.80 -34.27 12.57
CA SER A 155 38.34 -32.95 12.94
C SER A 155 38.23 -32.05 11.71
N PRO A 156 37.05 -31.66 11.24
CA PRO A 156 36.87 -30.79 10.08
C PRO A 156 37.39 -29.36 10.37
N LEU A 157 38.42 -28.90 9.67
CA LEU A 157 39.02 -27.62 9.82
C LEU A 157 38.58 -26.61 8.72
N VAL A 158 38.47 -27.12 7.49
CA VAL A 158 38.08 -26.31 6.32
C VAL A 158 37.01 -27.09 5.54
N ARG A 159 35.92 -26.42 5.18
CA ARG A 159 34.82 -27.00 4.41
C ARG A 159 34.51 -26.10 3.20
N GLY A 160 34.88 -26.56 2.00
CA GLY A 160 34.54 -25.94 0.74
C GLY A 160 35.03 -24.49 0.54
N ARG A 161 36.17 -24.13 1.12
CA ARG A 161 36.72 -22.77 1.02
C ARG A 161 37.98 -22.72 0.16
N LYS A 162 38.09 -21.69 -0.67
CA LYS A 162 39.30 -21.42 -1.47
C LYS A 162 40.43 -20.93 -0.60
N GLY A 163 41.65 -21.33 -0.91
CA GLY A 163 42.84 -20.89 -0.18
C GLY A 163 44.01 -21.87 -0.30
N HIS A 164 45.26 -21.39 -0.10
CA HIS A 164 46.46 -22.21 -0.19
C HIS A 164 46.81 -22.94 1.12
N TYR A 165 46.27 -22.53 2.25
CA TYR A 165 46.31 -23.15 3.60
C TYR A 165 47.69 -23.47 4.16
N ARG A 166 48.76 -22.86 3.64
CA ARG A 166 50.14 -23.07 4.06
C ARG A 166 50.34 -22.86 5.57
N GLU A 167 49.88 -21.73 6.10
CA GLU A 167 49.96 -21.42 7.53
C GLU A 167 49.22 -22.42 8.42
N LEU A 168 48.07 -22.94 7.96
CA LEU A 168 47.31 -23.95 8.67
C LEU A 168 48.13 -25.24 8.80
N PHE A 169 48.75 -25.73 7.71
CA PHE A 169 49.55 -26.94 7.73
C PHE A 169 50.82 -26.75 8.61
N ASP A 170 51.47 -25.62 8.58
CA ASP A 170 52.58 -25.29 9.46
C ASP A 170 52.22 -25.31 10.95
N GLN A 171 51.02 -24.74 11.29
CA GLN A 171 50.49 -24.79 12.66
C GLN A 171 50.17 -26.22 13.11
N LEU A 172 49.61 -27.05 12.25
CA LEU A 172 49.27 -28.45 12.58
C LEU A 172 50.53 -29.26 12.80
N ARG A 173 51.55 -29.11 11.94
CA ARG A 173 52.89 -29.79 12.13
C ARG A 173 53.54 -29.39 13.45
N LYS A 174 53.57 -28.10 13.78
CA LYS A 174 54.12 -27.59 15.05
C LYS A 174 53.40 -28.16 16.29
N ARG A 175 52.13 -28.54 16.13
CA ARG A 175 51.36 -29.15 17.19
C ARG A 175 51.44 -30.69 17.24
N GLY A 176 52.27 -31.29 16.36
CA GLY A 176 52.54 -32.75 16.37
C GLY A 176 51.57 -33.60 15.58
N PHE A 177 50.66 -32.97 14.79
CA PHE A 177 49.78 -33.76 13.92
C PHE A 177 50.54 -34.19 12.65
N THR A 178 50.29 -35.46 12.23
CA THR A 178 51.03 -36.06 11.12
C THR A 178 50.19 -36.26 9.88
N GLN A 179 48.86 -36.39 9.99
CA GLN A 179 48.00 -36.69 8.88
C GLN A 179 46.72 -35.82 8.84
N ALA A 180 46.28 -35.55 7.63
CA ALA A 180 45.00 -34.97 7.35
C ALA A 180 44.36 -35.61 6.13
N ARG A 181 43.02 -35.64 6.10
CA ARG A 181 42.26 -35.97 4.91
C ARG A 181 41.97 -34.69 4.13
N ILE A 182 42.49 -34.60 2.93
CA ILE A 182 42.42 -33.39 2.08
C ILE A 182 41.70 -33.76 0.79
N ASP A 183 40.58 -33.13 0.52
CA ASP A 183 39.74 -33.38 -0.67
C ASP A 183 39.41 -34.87 -0.85
N GLY A 184 39.16 -35.57 0.26
CA GLY A 184 38.77 -36.98 0.25
C GLY A 184 39.94 -37.95 0.40
N GLU A 185 41.21 -37.51 0.27
CA GLU A 185 42.41 -38.35 0.34
C GLU A 185 43.18 -38.13 1.63
N LEU A 186 43.61 -39.22 2.27
CA LEU A 186 44.50 -39.16 3.43
C LEU A 186 45.91 -38.79 2.97
N LYS A 187 46.46 -37.71 3.46
CA LYS A 187 47.79 -37.20 3.14
C LYS A 187 48.64 -37.00 4.39
N ASP A 188 49.94 -37.28 4.27
CA ASP A 188 50.89 -36.98 5.30
C ASP A 188 51.21 -35.46 5.26
N LEU A 189 51.07 -34.76 6.38
CA LEU A 189 51.31 -33.33 6.46
C LEU A 189 52.77 -32.92 6.22
N SER A 190 53.71 -33.85 6.31
CA SER A 190 55.11 -33.61 5.98
C SER A 190 55.35 -33.34 4.50
N GLY A 191 54.53 -33.95 3.66
CA GLY A 191 54.58 -33.83 2.20
C GLY A 191 53.70 -32.74 1.62
N VAL A 192 52.81 -32.09 2.40
CA VAL A 192 51.88 -31.09 1.92
C VAL A 192 52.36 -29.71 2.36
N THR A 193 52.81 -28.86 1.42
CA THR A 193 53.23 -27.48 1.70
C THR A 193 52.13 -26.47 1.51
N GLU A 194 51.37 -26.59 0.41
CA GLU A 194 50.28 -25.67 0.09
C GLU A 194 49.26 -26.35 -0.87
N LEU A 195 48.07 -25.80 -0.98
CA LEU A 195 47.02 -26.22 -1.90
C LEU A 195 46.73 -25.17 -2.96
N ASP A 196 46.02 -25.56 -4.02
CA ASP A 196 45.62 -24.65 -5.09
C ASP A 196 44.69 -23.53 -4.56
N ARG A 197 45.15 -22.29 -4.63
CA ARG A 197 44.45 -21.10 -4.11
C ARG A 197 43.06 -20.90 -4.70
N TYR A 198 42.82 -21.34 -5.92
CA TYR A 198 41.60 -21.05 -6.69
C TYR A 198 40.55 -22.16 -6.55
N LYS A 199 40.91 -23.31 -6.02
CA LYS A 199 40.01 -24.41 -5.75
C LYS A 199 39.43 -24.36 -4.34
N ALA A 200 38.21 -24.86 -4.19
CA ALA A 200 37.59 -25.07 -2.90
C ALA A 200 38.10 -26.37 -2.30
N HIS A 201 38.59 -26.33 -1.04
CA HIS A 201 39.18 -27.48 -0.40
C HIS A 201 38.38 -27.92 0.83
N PHE A 202 38.44 -29.22 1.12
CA PHE A 202 37.96 -29.84 2.33
C PHE A 202 39.15 -30.37 3.10
N ILE A 203 39.39 -29.90 4.32
CA ILE A 203 40.56 -30.33 5.13
C ILE A 203 40.03 -30.84 6.48
N GLU A 204 40.27 -32.08 6.73
CA GLU A 204 39.90 -32.77 7.96
C GLU A 204 41.15 -33.31 8.63
N LEU A 205 41.42 -32.83 9.84
CA LEU A 205 42.59 -33.27 10.62
C LEU A 205 42.36 -34.68 11.21
N VAL A 206 43.32 -35.61 11.02
CA VAL A 206 43.30 -36.88 11.71
C VAL A 206 43.75 -36.67 13.15
N VAL A 207 42.81 -36.81 14.10
CA VAL A 207 43.08 -36.62 15.53
C VAL A 207 43.56 -37.90 16.18
N ASP A 208 42.89 -39.03 15.85
CA ASP A 208 43.27 -40.35 16.39
C ASP A 208 42.87 -41.48 15.42
N LYS A 209 43.48 -42.62 15.59
CA LYS A 209 43.15 -43.91 14.97
C LYS A 209 42.58 -44.81 16.05
N LEU A 210 41.31 -45.09 15.99
CA LEU A 210 40.59 -45.82 17.02
C LEU A 210 40.19 -47.23 16.52
N LYS A 211 40.14 -48.16 17.46
CA LYS A 211 39.47 -49.45 17.33
C LYS A 211 38.65 -49.62 18.61
N PRO A 212 37.48 -48.98 18.70
CA PRO A 212 36.71 -48.99 19.92
C PRO A 212 36.37 -50.40 20.35
N VAL A 213 36.67 -50.73 21.65
CA VAL A 213 36.26 -51.99 22.27
C VAL A 213 35.69 -51.72 23.64
N PRO A 214 34.83 -52.55 24.21
CA PRO A 214 34.31 -52.36 25.56
C PRO A 214 35.41 -52.14 26.57
N GLY A 215 35.39 -50.99 27.30
CA GLY A 215 36.40 -50.60 28.25
C GLY A 215 37.31 -49.42 27.79
N ASP A 216 37.23 -49.00 26.51
CA ASP A 216 38.01 -47.89 25.92
C ASP A 216 37.33 -46.54 26.10
N ASP A 217 36.21 -46.47 26.86
CA ASP A 217 35.37 -45.27 26.98
C ASP A 217 36.16 -44.00 27.28
N LYS A 218 37.13 -44.06 28.19
CA LYS A 218 37.95 -42.90 28.57
C LYS A 218 38.78 -42.40 27.41
N ARG A 219 39.49 -43.31 26.71
CA ARG A 219 40.32 -42.96 25.55
C ARG A 219 39.53 -42.37 24.43
N VAL A 220 38.40 -43.02 24.09
CA VAL A 220 37.49 -42.50 23.05
C VAL A 220 36.92 -41.14 23.43
N LYS A 221 36.54 -40.91 24.72
CA LYS A 221 36.08 -39.63 25.23
C LYS A 221 37.13 -38.55 25.09
N ASP A 222 38.38 -38.84 25.47
CA ASP A 222 39.46 -37.84 25.38
C ASP A 222 39.80 -37.49 23.94
N SER A 223 39.82 -38.47 23.03
CA SER A 223 40.04 -38.22 21.60
C SER A 223 38.89 -37.48 20.95
N VAL A 224 37.64 -37.80 21.25
CA VAL A 224 36.45 -37.08 20.78
C VAL A 224 36.46 -35.64 21.30
N SER A 225 36.75 -35.44 22.57
CA SER A 225 36.85 -34.08 23.15
C SER A 225 37.89 -33.24 22.44
N LEU A 226 39.07 -33.82 22.15
CA LEU A 226 40.10 -33.14 21.36
C LEU A 226 39.63 -32.82 19.94
N ALA A 227 38.98 -33.77 19.30
CA ALA A 227 38.49 -33.62 17.94
C ALA A 227 37.39 -32.52 17.85
N LEU A 228 36.46 -32.52 18.80
CA LEU A 228 35.42 -31.50 18.92
C LEU A 228 36.00 -30.10 19.20
N THR A 229 37.02 -30.01 20.05
CA THR A 229 37.68 -28.72 20.33
C THR A 229 38.34 -28.15 19.08
N ARG A 230 39.03 -29.01 18.32
CA ARG A 230 39.70 -28.56 17.07
C ARG A 230 38.73 -28.28 15.92
N GLY A 231 37.67 -29.08 15.79
CA GLY A 231 36.62 -28.96 14.77
C GLY A 231 35.50 -28.01 15.17
N LYS A 232 35.72 -27.15 16.21
CA LYS A 232 34.70 -26.19 16.69
C LYS A 232 33.33 -26.83 16.92
N GLY A 233 33.30 -27.95 17.64
CA GLY A 233 32.06 -28.67 17.93
C GLY A 233 31.66 -29.72 16.91
N SER A 234 32.45 -29.95 15.86
CA SER A 234 32.21 -30.98 14.85
C SER A 234 33.32 -32.00 14.84
N VAL A 235 32.96 -33.28 14.58
CA VAL A 235 33.86 -34.41 14.42
C VAL A 235 33.31 -35.34 13.33
N ALA A 236 34.18 -36.01 12.60
CA ALA A 236 33.80 -37.03 11.64
C ALA A 236 34.57 -38.34 11.93
N VAL A 237 33.93 -39.44 11.61
CA VAL A 237 34.54 -40.78 11.77
C VAL A 237 34.55 -41.44 10.41
N LEU A 238 35.74 -41.84 9.97
CA LEU A 238 35.95 -42.59 8.73
C LEU A 238 36.20 -44.07 9.06
N ASP A 239 35.32 -44.92 8.64
CA ASP A 239 35.50 -46.37 8.73
C ASP A 239 36.59 -46.80 7.73
N MET A 240 37.65 -47.49 8.21
CA MET A 240 38.77 -47.88 7.37
C MET A 240 38.45 -49.08 6.48
N GLU A 241 37.41 -49.85 6.80
CA GLU A 241 37.04 -51.07 6.06
C GLU A 241 36.02 -50.73 4.96
N THR A 242 35.04 -49.87 5.28
CA THR A 242 33.97 -49.51 4.34
C THR A 242 34.22 -48.22 3.59
N GLY A 243 35.10 -47.37 4.07
CA GLY A 243 35.34 -46.02 3.51
C GLY A 243 34.21 -45.02 3.80
N VAL A 244 33.21 -45.41 4.59
CA VAL A 244 32.06 -44.54 4.93
C VAL A 244 32.51 -43.49 5.93
N LEU A 245 32.18 -42.23 5.65
CA LEU A 245 32.42 -41.08 6.50
C LEU A 245 31.10 -40.69 7.16
N GLN A 246 31.07 -40.64 8.51
CA GLN A 246 29.92 -40.16 9.27
C GLN A 246 30.31 -38.93 10.06
N HIS A 247 29.42 -37.94 10.07
CA HIS A 247 29.60 -36.66 10.75
C HIS A 247 28.78 -36.61 12.04
N TYR A 248 29.40 -36.12 13.10
CA TYR A 248 28.75 -35.82 14.40
C TYR A 248 29.08 -34.40 14.78
N SER A 249 28.12 -33.70 15.37
CA SER A 249 28.37 -32.31 15.80
C SER A 249 27.47 -31.90 16.98
N LYS A 250 27.96 -30.98 17.77
CA LYS A 250 27.15 -30.27 18.78
C LYS A 250 26.18 -29.25 18.13
N HIS A 251 26.45 -28.85 16.90
CA HIS A 251 25.58 -28.03 16.07
C HIS A 251 24.72 -28.92 15.19
N LEU A 252 23.69 -28.32 14.57
CA LEU A 252 22.87 -28.99 13.59
C LEU A 252 23.74 -29.49 12.43
N VAL A 253 23.74 -30.79 12.21
CA VAL A 253 24.54 -31.45 11.17
C VAL A 253 23.72 -32.52 10.46
N ASP A 254 23.91 -32.61 9.16
CA ASP A 254 23.50 -33.78 8.39
C ASP A 254 24.55 -34.87 8.54
N PRO A 255 24.23 -36.03 9.13
CA PRO A 255 25.22 -37.10 9.38
C PRO A 255 25.86 -37.65 8.10
N ASP A 256 25.13 -37.63 6.98
CA ASP A 256 25.56 -38.22 5.71
C ASP A 256 26.45 -37.25 4.90
N SER A 257 26.01 -35.98 4.74
CA SER A 257 26.73 -35.00 3.93
C SER A 257 27.72 -34.16 4.73
N GLY A 258 27.60 -34.12 6.04
CA GLY A 258 28.42 -33.28 6.92
C GLY A 258 28.09 -31.77 6.84
N VAL A 259 27.07 -31.38 6.06
CA VAL A 259 26.59 -29.98 6.03
C VAL A 259 26.10 -29.63 7.43
N SER A 260 26.50 -28.45 7.90
CA SER A 260 26.07 -27.96 9.22
C SER A 260 25.42 -26.58 9.10
N LEU A 261 24.33 -26.39 9.81
CA LEU A 261 23.63 -25.11 9.94
C LEU A 261 23.87 -24.53 11.32
N GLN A 262 23.85 -23.22 11.40
CA GLN A 262 23.83 -22.51 12.68
C GLN A 262 22.49 -22.70 13.38
N GLU A 263 22.46 -22.62 14.70
CA GLU A 263 21.20 -22.64 15.43
C GLU A 263 20.34 -21.43 15.03
N PRO A 264 19.06 -21.65 14.78
CA PRO A 264 18.19 -20.57 14.31
C PRO A 264 17.91 -19.58 15.45
N ALA A 265 18.04 -18.30 15.13
CA ALA A 265 17.63 -17.22 15.99
C ALA A 265 16.55 -16.39 15.29
N PRO A 266 15.72 -15.58 16.00
CA PRO A 266 14.66 -14.82 15.35
C PRO A 266 15.12 -13.90 14.21
N HIS A 267 16.34 -13.39 14.26
CA HIS A 267 16.92 -12.57 13.20
C HIS A 267 17.30 -13.37 11.94
N SER A 268 17.56 -14.69 12.08
CA SER A 268 17.83 -15.59 10.94
C SER A 268 16.61 -15.74 10.02
N PHE A 269 15.40 -15.44 10.53
CA PHE A 269 14.14 -15.48 9.78
C PHE A 269 13.67 -14.09 9.34
N SER A 270 14.50 -13.05 9.47
CA SER A 270 14.12 -11.68 9.13
C SER A 270 14.70 -11.26 7.78
N PHE A 271 13.83 -10.86 6.88
CA PHE A 271 14.25 -10.25 5.62
C PHE A 271 14.79 -8.81 5.78
N ASN A 272 14.80 -8.26 6.99
CA ASN A 272 15.42 -6.99 7.36
C ASN A 272 16.81 -7.16 7.99
N SER A 273 17.20 -8.41 8.31
CA SER A 273 18.49 -8.73 8.89
C SER A 273 19.46 -9.30 7.86
N PRO A 274 20.74 -8.92 7.87
CA PRO A 274 21.77 -9.50 7.01
C PRO A 274 21.89 -11.02 7.09
N GLU A 275 21.55 -11.61 8.22
CA GLU A 275 21.61 -13.06 8.46
C GLU A 275 20.44 -13.82 7.85
N GLY A 276 19.28 -13.14 7.67
CA GLY A 276 18.06 -13.76 7.17
C GLY A 276 17.72 -13.39 5.72
N TYR A 277 18.08 -12.20 5.25
CA TYR A 277 17.67 -11.77 3.92
C TYR A 277 18.41 -12.50 2.77
N CYS A 278 17.75 -12.57 1.64
CA CYS A 278 18.39 -12.98 0.39
C CYS A 278 19.51 -12.03 0.01
N PRO A 279 20.76 -12.49 -0.18
CA PRO A 279 21.90 -11.61 -0.44
C PRO A 279 21.78 -10.88 -1.79
N HIS A 280 21.03 -11.41 -2.75
CA HIS A 280 20.87 -10.82 -4.08
C HIS A 280 19.92 -9.62 -4.05
N CYS A 281 18.70 -9.77 -3.56
CA CYS A 281 17.71 -8.69 -3.48
C CYS A 281 17.72 -7.93 -2.14
N LYS A 282 18.59 -8.30 -1.21
CA LYS A 282 18.71 -7.68 0.13
C LYS A 282 17.39 -7.57 0.88
N GLY A 283 16.54 -8.60 0.76
CA GLY A 283 15.25 -8.67 1.45
C GLY A 283 14.08 -7.98 0.73
N LEU A 284 14.27 -7.49 -0.49
CA LEU A 284 13.20 -6.83 -1.26
C LEU A 284 12.26 -7.82 -1.97
N GLY A 285 12.73 -9.05 -2.27
CA GLY A 285 11.98 -10.06 -3.01
C GLY A 285 11.88 -9.79 -4.51
N LYS A 286 12.14 -8.56 -4.91
CA LYS A 286 12.13 -8.07 -6.29
C LYS A 286 13.44 -7.35 -6.60
N ILE A 287 13.82 -7.35 -7.85
CA ILE A 287 14.97 -6.61 -8.37
C ILE A 287 14.53 -5.82 -9.60
N VAL A 288 15.24 -4.78 -9.92
CA VAL A 288 15.06 -4.12 -11.22
C VAL A 288 15.70 -5.04 -12.26
N ASP A 289 14.90 -5.53 -13.19
CA ASP A 289 15.42 -6.32 -14.31
C ASP A 289 15.95 -5.35 -15.37
N VAL A 290 17.25 -5.32 -15.51
CA VAL A 290 17.92 -4.54 -16.53
C VAL A 290 18.22 -5.47 -17.71
N ASN A 291 17.17 -5.90 -18.39
CA ASN A 291 17.38 -6.53 -19.70
C ASN A 291 17.69 -5.44 -20.74
N ILE A 292 18.94 -5.37 -21.15
CA ILE A 292 19.42 -4.39 -22.13
C ILE A 292 18.64 -4.47 -23.44
N ASP A 293 18.18 -5.66 -23.83
CA ASP A 293 17.39 -5.85 -25.05
C ASP A 293 15.98 -5.24 -24.94
N ASN A 294 15.43 -5.13 -23.73
CA ASN A 294 14.17 -4.40 -23.49
C ASN A 294 14.39 -2.88 -23.46
N ILE A 295 15.56 -2.44 -22.99
CA ILE A 295 15.94 -1.03 -22.94
C ILE A 295 16.30 -0.51 -24.32
N ILE A 296 17.01 -1.32 -25.12
CA ILE A 296 17.50 -1.01 -26.45
C ILE A 296 17.09 -2.15 -27.40
N PRO A 297 15.81 -2.24 -27.78
CA PRO A 297 15.30 -3.33 -28.63
C PRO A 297 15.79 -3.25 -30.07
N ASP A 298 16.16 -2.06 -30.53
CA ASP A 298 16.66 -1.83 -31.88
C ASP A 298 17.87 -0.87 -31.83
N ARG A 299 19.05 -1.43 -32.00
CA ARG A 299 20.31 -0.68 -32.00
C ARG A 299 20.55 0.11 -33.29
N SER A 300 19.73 -0.06 -34.34
CA SER A 300 19.78 0.74 -35.54
C SER A 300 19.18 2.14 -35.39
N LEU A 301 18.35 2.32 -34.35
CA LEU A 301 17.79 3.63 -33.98
C LEU A 301 18.81 4.46 -33.21
N SER A 302 18.69 5.78 -33.35
CA SER A 302 19.45 6.74 -32.56
C SER A 302 18.80 7.02 -31.19
N ILE A 303 19.56 7.58 -30.26
CA ILE A 303 19.01 8.06 -28.96
C ILE A 303 17.94 9.13 -29.21
N ALA A 304 18.15 10.01 -30.21
CA ALA A 304 17.21 11.07 -30.56
C ALA A 304 15.87 10.55 -31.08
N GLU A 305 15.86 9.44 -31.77
CA GLU A 305 14.67 8.76 -32.29
C GLU A 305 13.95 7.92 -31.23
N GLY A 306 14.56 7.74 -30.06
CA GLY A 306 14.01 6.97 -28.97
C GLY A 306 14.47 5.52 -28.94
N GLY A 307 15.64 5.20 -29.50
CA GLY A 307 16.26 3.88 -29.49
C GLY A 307 16.53 3.36 -28.08
N ILE A 308 16.66 4.25 -27.08
CA ILE A 308 16.61 3.91 -25.67
C ILE A 308 15.19 4.15 -25.16
N VAL A 309 14.42 3.06 -25.05
CA VAL A 309 12.97 3.10 -24.80
C VAL A 309 12.56 3.90 -23.54
N PRO A 310 13.20 3.78 -22.37
CA PRO A 310 12.83 4.54 -21.19
C PRO A 310 13.08 6.05 -21.30
N LEU A 311 14.04 6.48 -22.12
CA LEU A 311 14.31 7.89 -22.38
C LEU A 311 13.27 8.52 -23.33
N GLY A 312 12.75 7.71 -24.26
CA GLY A 312 11.92 8.21 -25.34
C GLY A 312 12.68 9.11 -26.32
N LYS A 313 11.95 9.87 -27.15
CA LYS A 313 12.56 10.82 -28.09
C LYS A 313 13.20 12.00 -27.38
N VAL A 314 14.24 12.58 -27.98
CA VAL A 314 14.98 13.72 -27.43
C VAL A 314 14.04 14.88 -27.08
N ARG A 315 14.23 15.46 -25.91
CA ARG A 315 13.48 16.61 -25.36
C ARG A 315 14.43 17.58 -24.68
N GLU A 316 14.01 18.80 -24.48
CA GLU A 316 14.73 19.78 -23.67
C GLU A 316 14.51 19.49 -22.17
N THR A 317 15.27 18.56 -21.63
CA THR A 317 15.24 18.19 -20.21
C THR A 317 16.66 18.07 -19.68
N ARG A 318 16.82 18.30 -18.35
CA ARG A 318 18.11 18.17 -17.68
C ARG A 318 18.81 16.83 -17.91
N LYS A 319 18.04 15.72 -18.04
CA LYS A 319 18.59 14.41 -18.36
C LYS A 319 19.28 14.40 -19.74
N PHE A 320 18.61 14.93 -20.74
CA PHE A 320 19.22 15.02 -22.07
C PHE A 320 20.41 15.99 -22.12
N ASP A 321 20.45 17.01 -21.27
CA ASP A 321 21.63 17.90 -21.16
C ASP A 321 22.83 17.16 -20.59
N ILE A 322 22.61 16.26 -19.60
CA ILE A 322 23.67 15.39 -19.07
C ILE A 322 24.12 14.39 -20.15
N ILE A 323 23.17 13.76 -20.86
CA ILE A 323 23.51 12.81 -21.93
C ILE A 323 24.26 13.50 -23.09
N ARG A 324 23.95 14.75 -23.42
CA ARG A 324 24.74 15.56 -24.35
C ARG A 324 26.16 15.79 -23.86
N SER A 325 26.32 15.95 -22.55
CA SER A 325 27.66 16.10 -21.95
C SER A 325 28.45 14.79 -22.01
N ILE A 326 27.79 13.65 -21.79
CA ILE A 326 28.36 12.31 -21.98
C ILE A 326 28.73 12.12 -23.45
N ALA A 327 27.86 12.48 -24.38
CA ALA A 327 28.08 12.37 -25.81
C ALA A 327 29.33 13.16 -26.28
N ARG A 328 29.49 14.38 -25.77
CA ARG A 328 30.70 15.20 -26.03
C ARG A 328 31.99 14.56 -25.50
N ARG A 329 31.91 13.86 -24.37
CA ARG A 329 33.09 13.22 -23.74
C ARG A 329 33.51 11.94 -24.45
N TYR A 330 32.56 11.18 -24.96
CA TYR A 330 32.80 9.92 -25.65
C TYR A 330 32.76 10.04 -27.16
N ASP A 331 32.72 11.27 -27.70
CA ASP A 331 32.78 11.62 -29.11
C ASP A 331 31.72 10.93 -29.97
N PHE A 332 30.44 11.02 -29.54
CA PHE A 332 29.32 10.55 -30.35
C PHE A 332 28.19 11.59 -30.38
N SER A 333 27.29 11.47 -31.36
CA SER A 333 26.07 12.29 -31.49
C SER A 333 24.85 11.54 -30.99
N LEU A 334 23.87 12.26 -30.40
CA LEU A 334 22.59 11.67 -30.06
C LEU A 334 21.78 11.17 -31.27
N TYR A 335 22.20 11.59 -32.47
CA TYR A 335 21.59 11.21 -33.75
C TYR A 335 22.30 10.02 -34.41
N ASP A 336 23.42 9.55 -33.84
CA ASP A 336 24.12 8.36 -34.35
C ASP A 336 23.34 7.10 -33.95
N PRO A 337 23.35 6.04 -34.80
CA PRO A 337 22.78 4.75 -34.41
C PRO A 337 23.44 4.22 -33.13
N ILE A 338 22.65 3.64 -32.25
CA ILE A 338 23.18 3.11 -30.97
C ILE A 338 24.24 2.01 -31.20
N SER A 339 24.21 1.33 -32.37
CA SER A 339 25.23 0.36 -32.73
C SER A 339 26.62 0.97 -32.95
N GLU A 340 26.72 2.28 -33.19
CA GLU A 340 27.97 3.00 -33.45
C GLU A 340 28.47 3.73 -32.18
N ILE A 341 27.64 3.80 -31.12
CA ILE A 341 28.00 4.44 -29.84
C ILE A 341 28.87 3.48 -29.01
N PRO A 342 29.96 3.94 -28.41
CA PRO A 342 30.82 3.12 -27.56
C PRO A 342 30.05 2.41 -26.45
N ASP A 343 30.28 1.12 -26.22
CA ASP A 343 29.59 0.32 -25.20
C ASP A 343 29.77 0.88 -23.78
N GLU A 344 30.91 1.53 -23.50
CA GLU A 344 31.18 2.23 -22.24
C GLU A 344 30.20 3.40 -22.04
N ALA A 345 29.95 4.19 -23.09
CA ALA A 345 29.00 5.30 -23.04
C ALA A 345 27.57 4.81 -22.88
N ILE A 346 27.19 3.73 -23.57
CA ILE A 346 25.89 3.08 -23.39
C ILE A 346 25.73 2.55 -21.98
N SER A 347 26.74 1.87 -21.45
CA SER A 347 26.75 1.38 -20.07
C SER A 347 26.58 2.51 -19.05
N LEU A 348 27.24 3.64 -19.26
CA LEU A 348 27.13 4.81 -18.41
C LEU A 348 25.74 5.46 -18.51
N ILE A 349 25.17 5.55 -19.71
CA ILE A 349 23.79 6.06 -19.88
C ILE A 349 22.79 5.13 -19.21
N VAL A 350 22.96 3.82 -19.31
CA VAL A 350 22.02 2.83 -18.75
C VAL A 350 22.18 2.72 -17.23
N PHE A 351 23.39 2.48 -16.74
CA PHE A 351 23.64 2.14 -15.33
C PHE A 351 24.09 3.33 -14.48
N GLY A 352 24.47 4.46 -15.09
CA GLY A 352 24.97 5.61 -14.38
C GLY A 352 26.45 5.52 -14.01
N SER A 353 26.96 6.59 -13.42
CA SER A 353 28.31 6.68 -12.87
C SER A 353 28.40 7.79 -11.82
N ASP A 354 29.28 7.61 -10.85
CA ASP A 354 29.63 8.64 -9.88
C ASP A 354 30.54 9.74 -10.48
N GLU A 355 30.95 9.59 -11.76
CA GLU A 355 31.70 10.60 -12.46
C GLU A 355 30.88 11.88 -12.67
N LEU A 356 31.56 13.01 -12.56
CA LEU A 356 30.95 14.33 -12.72
C LEU A 356 31.02 14.79 -14.18
N PHE A 357 29.85 15.18 -14.71
CA PHE A 357 29.68 15.73 -16.04
C PHE A 357 29.32 17.22 -15.95
N ARG A 358 29.94 18.02 -16.84
CA ARG A 358 29.67 19.46 -16.92
C ARG A 358 28.41 19.72 -17.73
N VAL A 359 27.36 20.24 -17.09
CA VAL A 359 26.08 20.55 -17.73
C VAL A 359 25.84 22.07 -17.72
N GLY A 360 25.40 22.61 -18.86
CA GLY A 360 25.20 24.05 -19.08
C GLY A 360 26.39 24.74 -19.74
N ASP A 361 26.16 26.00 -20.19
CA ASP A 361 27.16 26.80 -20.89
C ASP A 361 27.64 27.98 -20.05
N GLY A 362 28.93 28.30 -20.12
CA GLY A 362 29.56 29.46 -19.51
C GLY A 362 29.55 29.46 -17.98
N ALA A 363 29.20 30.58 -17.36
CA ALA A 363 29.23 30.80 -15.91
C ALA A 363 28.13 30.07 -15.14
N LEU A 364 27.13 29.49 -15.82
CA LEU A 364 26.02 28.74 -15.23
C LEU A 364 26.21 27.20 -15.34
N SER A 365 27.45 26.75 -15.68
CA SER A 365 27.73 25.31 -15.76
C SER A 365 27.84 24.69 -14.37
N GLU A 366 27.16 23.53 -14.19
CA GLU A 366 27.19 22.71 -12.98
C GLU A 366 27.91 21.39 -13.27
N MET A 367 28.61 20.85 -12.25
CA MET A 367 29.14 19.50 -12.30
C MET A 367 28.15 18.55 -11.61
N VAL A 368 27.62 17.58 -12.37
CA VAL A 368 26.59 16.63 -11.91
C VAL A 368 26.99 15.20 -12.24
N SER A 369 26.71 14.26 -11.35
CA SER A 369 26.77 12.83 -11.64
C SER A 369 25.48 12.40 -12.37
N PHE A 370 25.59 11.32 -13.11
CA PHE A 370 24.43 10.74 -13.79
C PHE A 370 24.07 9.39 -13.16
N PRO A 371 22.92 9.26 -12.50
CA PRO A 371 22.54 8.02 -11.83
C PRO A 371 22.17 6.88 -12.79
N GLY A 372 22.06 7.18 -14.10
CA GLY A 372 21.61 6.23 -15.11
C GLY A 372 20.11 6.25 -15.30
N ILE A 373 19.64 5.62 -16.38
CA ILE A 373 18.21 5.49 -16.66
C ILE A 373 17.56 4.35 -15.89
N VAL A 374 18.35 3.41 -15.36
CA VAL A 374 17.87 2.25 -14.59
C VAL A 374 17.16 2.69 -13.31
N GLU A 375 17.55 3.81 -12.70
CA GLU A 375 16.82 4.36 -11.55
C GLU A 375 15.38 4.79 -11.85
N ASP A 376 15.07 5.10 -13.12
CA ASP A 376 13.73 5.48 -13.57
C ASP A 376 12.87 4.29 -14.00
N ILE A 377 13.44 3.08 -14.05
CA ILE A 377 12.72 1.88 -14.44
C ILE A 377 11.97 1.36 -13.22
N ASP A 378 10.67 1.63 -13.19
CA ASP A 378 9.78 1.13 -12.13
C ASP A 378 9.49 -0.38 -12.26
N GLU A 379 9.96 -1.03 -13.32
CA GLU A 379 9.67 -2.42 -13.60
C GLU A 379 10.54 -3.35 -12.73
N LYS A 380 9.91 -3.92 -11.71
CA LYS A 380 10.54 -4.84 -10.76
C LYS A 380 10.09 -6.25 -11.03
N VAL A 381 11.04 -7.12 -11.36
CA VAL A 381 10.80 -8.56 -11.51
C VAL A 381 11.07 -9.30 -10.20
N VAL A 382 10.48 -10.48 -10.07
CA VAL A 382 10.73 -11.35 -8.93
C VAL A 382 12.20 -11.77 -8.91
N CYS A 383 12.82 -11.69 -7.75
CA CYS A 383 14.24 -12.07 -7.58
C CYS A 383 14.47 -13.54 -7.99
N PRO A 384 15.39 -13.82 -8.95
CA PRO A 384 15.62 -15.17 -9.44
C PRO A 384 16.27 -16.11 -8.41
N VAL A 385 16.87 -15.56 -7.36
CA VAL A 385 17.55 -16.34 -6.30
C VAL A 385 16.59 -16.77 -5.22
N CYS A 386 15.77 -15.86 -4.70
CA CYS A 386 14.84 -16.19 -3.62
C CYS A 386 13.40 -16.41 -4.11
N HIS A 387 13.12 -16.27 -5.39
CA HIS A 387 11.79 -16.42 -6.00
C HIS A 387 10.68 -15.65 -5.24
N GLY A 388 11.02 -14.43 -4.77
CA GLY A 388 10.08 -13.57 -4.06
C GLY A 388 10.01 -13.77 -2.54
N THR A 389 10.57 -14.83 -1.97
CA THR A 389 10.50 -15.13 -0.52
C THR A 389 11.24 -14.13 0.36
N ARG A 390 12.13 -13.30 -0.22
CA ARG A 390 12.96 -12.29 0.47
C ARG A 390 14.04 -12.87 1.40
N LEU A 391 13.97 -14.16 1.74
CA LEU A 391 14.84 -14.85 2.68
C LEU A 391 15.94 -15.62 1.95
N ASN A 392 17.02 -15.93 2.65
CA ASN A 392 18.11 -16.72 2.14
C ASN A 392 17.75 -18.22 2.14
N GLU A 393 18.55 -19.03 1.42
CA GLU A 393 18.32 -20.47 1.27
C GLU A 393 18.45 -21.22 2.60
N GLN A 394 19.34 -20.82 3.49
CA GLN A 394 19.54 -21.46 4.79
C GLN A 394 18.30 -21.33 5.68
N THR A 395 17.59 -20.22 5.63
CA THR A 395 16.35 -20.00 6.37
C THR A 395 15.27 -21.01 5.95
N ASN A 396 15.23 -21.39 4.68
CA ASN A 396 14.25 -22.34 4.15
C ASN A 396 14.56 -23.81 4.54
N CYS A 397 15.71 -24.08 5.15
CA CYS A 397 16.03 -25.38 5.72
C CYS A 397 15.26 -25.67 7.01
N PHE A 398 14.68 -24.67 7.64
CA PHE A 398 13.94 -24.80 8.89
C PHE A 398 12.44 -24.90 8.62
N LYS A 399 11.81 -25.96 9.13
CA LYS A 399 10.38 -26.25 8.89
C LYS A 399 9.65 -26.56 10.19
N ILE A 400 8.38 -26.18 10.23
CA ILE A 400 7.40 -26.59 11.22
C ILE A 400 6.26 -27.28 10.47
N ASP A 401 5.89 -28.46 10.87
CA ASP A 401 4.86 -29.25 10.18
C ASP A 401 5.12 -29.33 8.66
N GLY A 402 6.37 -29.54 8.28
CA GLY A 402 6.81 -29.63 6.88
C GLY A 402 6.86 -28.31 6.10
N LYS A 403 6.41 -27.19 6.66
CA LYS A 403 6.36 -25.87 6.01
C LYS A 403 7.49 -24.94 6.44
N THR A 404 8.05 -24.21 5.50
CA THR A 404 8.99 -23.12 5.74
C THR A 404 8.23 -21.85 6.19
N ILE A 405 8.94 -20.92 6.82
CA ILE A 405 8.34 -19.63 7.22
C ILE A 405 7.81 -18.84 6.03
N SER A 406 8.45 -18.95 4.86
CA SER A 406 8.02 -18.27 3.63
C SER A 406 6.70 -18.85 3.10
N GLU A 407 6.55 -20.18 3.12
CA GLU A 407 5.31 -20.85 2.72
C GLU A 407 4.17 -20.48 3.65
N VAL A 408 4.42 -20.42 4.96
CA VAL A 408 3.42 -20.00 5.96
C VAL A 408 3.07 -18.52 5.78
N ALA A 409 4.04 -17.66 5.51
CA ALA A 409 3.78 -16.22 5.28
C ALA A 409 3.00 -15.97 3.99
N ALA A 410 3.05 -16.86 3.00
CA ALA A 410 2.29 -16.78 1.76
C ALA A 410 0.87 -17.39 1.86
N MET A 411 0.49 -17.95 3.01
CA MET A 411 -0.87 -18.43 3.24
C MET A 411 -1.83 -17.27 3.44
N GLU A 412 -3.07 -17.42 2.96
CA GLU A 412 -4.17 -16.51 3.28
C GLU A 412 -4.50 -16.59 4.79
N MET A 413 -4.96 -15.48 5.37
CA MET A 413 -5.25 -15.40 6.81
C MET A 413 -6.19 -16.49 7.30
N SER A 414 -7.21 -16.85 6.49
CA SER A 414 -8.13 -17.95 6.83
C SER A 414 -7.39 -19.29 6.97
N ALA A 415 -6.58 -19.65 5.98
CA ALA A 415 -5.80 -20.88 5.99
C ALA A 415 -4.70 -20.87 7.07
N LEU A 416 -4.16 -19.68 7.35
CA LEU A 416 -3.17 -19.48 8.41
C LEU A 416 -3.78 -19.71 9.80
N ALA A 417 -5.00 -19.21 10.04
CA ALA A 417 -5.73 -19.43 11.29
C ALA A 417 -6.03 -20.93 11.50
N GLU A 418 -6.49 -21.61 10.44
CA GLU A 418 -6.72 -23.06 10.48
C GLU A 418 -5.43 -23.84 10.78
N TRP A 419 -4.33 -23.44 10.17
CA TRP A 419 -3.03 -24.08 10.42
C TRP A 419 -2.56 -23.86 11.86
N PHE A 420 -2.69 -22.65 12.43
CA PHE A 420 -2.34 -22.40 13.84
C PHE A 420 -3.21 -23.23 14.79
N ALA A 421 -4.50 -23.39 14.49
CA ALA A 421 -5.40 -24.21 15.29
C ALA A 421 -5.06 -25.71 15.25
N ALA A 422 -4.61 -26.21 14.11
CA ALA A 422 -4.22 -27.60 13.93
C ALA A 422 -2.80 -27.92 14.45
N LEU A 423 -1.91 -26.93 14.48
CA LEU A 423 -0.49 -27.11 14.76
C LEU A 423 -0.18 -27.83 16.08
N PRO A 424 -0.88 -27.58 17.21
CA PRO A 424 -0.63 -28.29 18.46
C PRO A 424 -0.72 -29.81 18.35
N SER A 425 -1.55 -30.35 17.45
CA SER A 425 -1.69 -31.81 17.23
C SER A 425 -0.52 -32.41 16.44
N HIS A 426 0.27 -31.60 15.76
CA HIS A 426 1.40 -31.99 14.93
C HIS A 426 2.76 -31.82 15.64
N LEU A 427 2.78 -31.09 16.74
CA LEU A 427 3.97 -30.83 17.53
C LEU A 427 4.15 -31.90 18.63
N SER A 428 5.40 -32.16 19.01
CA SER A 428 5.72 -32.95 20.20
C SER A 428 5.35 -32.20 21.49
N ASP A 429 5.21 -32.93 22.62
CA ASP A 429 4.88 -32.31 23.94
C ASP A 429 5.85 -31.20 24.31
N ARG A 430 7.13 -31.36 24.02
CA ARG A 430 8.16 -30.35 24.29
C ARG A 430 7.97 -29.09 23.40
N GLU A 431 7.75 -29.29 22.10
CA GLU A 431 7.50 -28.22 21.15
C GLU A 431 6.21 -27.47 21.51
N ASN A 432 5.17 -28.18 21.95
CA ASN A 432 3.91 -27.61 22.42
C ASN A 432 4.08 -26.70 23.63
N ILE A 433 4.89 -27.13 24.62
CA ILE A 433 5.17 -26.29 25.80
C ILE A 433 5.85 -24.97 25.37
N ILE A 434 6.79 -25.05 24.43
CA ILE A 434 7.53 -23.88 23.93
C ILE A 434 6.63 -22.98 23.07
N ALA A 435 5.79 -23.54 22.22
CA ALA A 435 4.98 -22.83 21.24
C ALA A 435 3.69 -22.24 21.83
N ARG A 436 3.19 -22.73 22.96
CA ARG A 436 1.86 -22.43 23.52
C ARG A 436 1.54 -20.93 23.56
N ASP A 437 2.40 -20.14 24.20
CA ASP A 437 2.14 -18.73 24.40
C ASP A 437 2.31 -17.93 23.09
N ILE A 438 3.23 -18.37 22.24
CA ILE A 438 3.44 -17.78 20.90
C ILE A 438 2.23 -18.07 19.99
N LEU A 439 1.72 -19.31 20.02
CA LEU A 439 0.55 -19.70 19.22
C LEU A 439 -0.72 -18.97 19.68
N LYS A 440 -0.85 -18.71 20.96
CA LYS A 440 -1.95 -17.92 21.50
C LYS A 440 -1.96 -16.50 20.89
N GLU A 441 -0.81 -15.81 20.93
CA GLU A 441 -0.68 -14.46 20.35
C GLU A 441 -0.92 -14.47 18.82
N LEU A 442 -0.36 -15.48 18.12
CA LEU A 442 -0.56 -15.63 16.69
C LEU A 442 -2.04 -15.85 16.34
N SER A 443 -2.74 -16.70 17.08
CA SER A 443 -4.16 -16.97 16.86
C SER A 443 -5.03 -15.76 17.17
N GLU A 444 -4.78 -15.05 18.26
CA GLU A 444 -5.51 -13.83 18.61
C GLU A 444 -5.35 -12.75 17.53
N ARG A 445 -4.11 -12.45 17.11
CA ARG A 445 -3.82 -11.44 16.07
C ARG A 445 -4.39 -11.81 14.70
N THR A 446 -4.31 -13.09 14.33
CA THR A 446 -4.91 -13.57 13.09
C THR A 446 -6.45 -13.48 13.18
N GLY A 447 -7.04 -13.78 14.33
CA GLY A 447 -8.47 -13.62 14.58
C GLY A 447 -8.94 -12.18 14.32
N PHE A 448 -8.24 -11.18 14.86
CA PHE A 448 -8.58 -9.77 14.62
C PHE A 448 -8.53 -9.39 13.13
N MET A 449 -7.61 -9.98 12.36
CA MET A 449 -7.56 -9.77 10.90
C MET A 449 -8.79 -10.37 10.20
N LEU A 450 -9.27 -11.52 10.66
CA LEU A 450 -10.51 -12.16 10.14
C LEU A 450 -11.75 -11.35 10.51
N ASP A 451 -11.81 -10.82 11.73
CA ASP A 451 -12.94 -10.04 12.23
C ASP A 451 -13.14 -8.74 11.46
N VAL A 452 -12.07 -8.12 10.95
CA VAL A 452 -12.16 -6.94 10.09
C VAL A 452 -12.31 -7.27 8.60
N GLY A 453 -12.54 -8.55 8.24
CA GLY A 453 -12.80 -8.98 6.85
C GLY A 453 -11.56 -8.98 5.95
N LEU A 454 -10.38 -9.30 6.48
CA LEU A 454 -9.12 -9.40 5.73
C LEU A 454 -8.63 -10.85 5.59
N ASP A 455 -9.56 -11.78 5.47
CA ASP A 455 -9.34 -13.24 5.41
C ASP A 455 -8.52 -13.70 4.19
N TYR A 456 -8.58 -12.94 3.10
CA TYR A 456 -7.89 -13.23 1.83
C TYR A 456 -6.45 -12.70 1.75
N LEU A 457 -5.99 -11.86 2.69
CA LEU A 457 -4.64 -11.32 2.68
C LEU A 457 -3.62 -12.36 3.17
N SER A 458 -2.39 -12.28 2.63
CA SER A 458 -1.23 -13.03 3.12
C SER A 458 -0.26 -12.13 3.88
N LEU A 459 0.57 -12.73 4.76
CA LEU A 459 1.53 -11.96 5.57
C LEU A 459 2.67 -11.34 4.75
N ASP A 460 3.03 -11.96 3.63
CA ASP A 460 4.11 -11.52 2.73
C ASP A 460 3.70 -10.38 1.80
N ARG A 461 2.38 -10.09 1.70
CA ARG A 461 1.86 -9.03 0.82
C ARG A 461 2.45 -7.67 1.19
N ALA A 462 3.02 -6.99 0.20
CA ALA A 462 3.63 -5.69 0.38
C ALA A 462 2.58 -4.62 0.71
N THR A 463 2.86 -3.74 1.66
CA THR A 463 1.92 -2.67 2.05
C THR A 463 1.63 -1.66 0.96
N SER A 464 2.57 -1.47 0.03
CA SER A 464 2.39 -0.62 -1.15
C SER A 464 1.36 -1.14 -2.16
N SER A 465 0.96 -2.42 -2.06
CA SER A 465 -0.06 -3.03 -2.92
C SER A 465 -1.46 -3.03 -2.27
N LEU A 466 -1.58 -2.54 -1.05
CA LEU A 466 -2.84 -2.48 -0.32
C LEU A 466 -3.66 -1.27 -0.75
N SER A 467 -4.98 -1.45 -0.84
CA SER A 467 -5.92 -0.33 -0.94
C SER A 467 -5.92 0.51 0.35
N GLY A 468 -6.44 1.73 0.27
CA GLY A 468 -6.58 2.60 1.44
C GLY A 468 -7.39 1.94 2.56
N GLY A 469 -8.51 1.33 2.21
CA GLY A 469 -9.37 0.62 3.15
C GLY A 469 -8.71 -0.64 3.76
N GLU A 470 -7.97 -1.44 2.97
CA GLU A 470 -7.21 -2.59 3.50
C GLU A 470 -6.17 -2.13 4.54
N SER A 471 -5.41 -1.08 4.20
CA SER A 471 -4.39 -0.51 5.10
C SER A 471 -4.99 0.01 6.40
N GLN A 472 -6.15 0.67 6.33
CA GLN A 472 -6.87 1.19 7.48
C GLN A 472 -7.38 0.06 8.38
N ARG A 473 -7.96 -0.99 7.81
CA ARG A 473 -8.46 -2.16 8.56
C ARG A 473 -7.33 -2.96 9.23
N ILE A 474 -6.18 -3.09 8.58
CA ILE A 474 -4.98 -3.69 9.21
C ILE A 474 -4.60 -2.90 10.47
N ARG A 475 -4.60 -1.57 10.40
CA ARG A 475 -4.32 -0.73 11.58
C ARG A 475 -5.39 -0.90 12.65
N LEU A 476 -6.67 -0.96 12.26
CA LEU A 476 -7.77 -1.20 13.19
C LEU A 476 -7.58 -2.55 13.90
N ALA A 477 -7.33 -3.64 13.18
CA ALA A 477 -7.07 -4.96 13.75
C ALA A 477 -5.89 -4.94 14.74
N THR A 478 -4.80 -4.22 14.39
CA THR A 478 -3.64 -4.06 15.28
C THR A 478 -4.01 -3.28 16.54
N GLN A 479 -4.87 -2.27 16.44
CA GLN A 479 -5.30 -1.48 17.62
C GLN A 479 -6.27 -2.24 18.51
N ILE A 480 -7.19 -3.02 17.97
CA ILE A 480 -8.05 -3.95 18.74
C ILE A 480 -7.15 -4.91 19.53
N GLY A 481 -6.14 -5.48 18.88
CA GLY A 481 -5.15 -6.36 19.52
C GLY A 481 -4.34 -5.73 20.65
N SER A 482 -4.27 -4.40 20.74
CA SER A 482 -3.57 -3.70 21.82
C SER A 482 -4.28 -3.75 23.17
N LYS A 483 -5.57 -4.10 23.19
CA LYS A 483 -6.44 -4.20 24.37
C LYS A 483 -6.40 -2.93 25.25
N LEU A 484 -6.25 -1.75 24.63
CA LEU A 484 -6.28 -0.47 25.32
C LEU A 484 -7.72 -0.15 25.75
N VAL A 485 -7.87 0.45 26.92
CA VAL A 485 -9.17 0.85 27.47
C VAL A 485 -9.21 2.34 27.75
N ASN A 486 -10.42 2.92 27.75
CA ASN A 486 -10.66 4.34 27.97
C ASN A 486 -9.96 5.26 26.95
N VAL A 487 -9.83 4.79 25.71
CA VAL A 487 -9.30 5.51 24.55
C VAL A 487 -10.46 6.02 23.69
N LEU A 488 -10.27 7.15 23.05
CA LEU A 488 -11.14 7.63 21.98
C LEU A 488 -10.51 7.24 20.63
N TYR A 489 -11.13 6.31 19.92
CA TYR A 489 -10.75 5.96 18.57
C TYR A 489 -11.52 6.84 17.57
N ILE A 490 -10.80 7.46 16.64
CA ILE A 490 -11.41 8.24 15.55
C ILE A 490 -11.02 7.58 14.23
N LEU A 491 -12.02 7.16 13.45
CA LEU A 491 -11.82 6.48 12.18
C LEU A 491 -12.43 7.33 11.04
N ASP A 492 -11.73 7.35 9.90
CA ASP A 492 -12.16 8.06 8.70
C ASP A 492 -12.66 7.06 7.66
N GLU A 493 -13.97 6.98 7.46
CA GLU A 493 -14.65 6.17 6.47
C GLU A 493 -14.15 4.69 6.40
N PRO A 494 -14.18 3.93 7.49
CA PRO A 494 -13.61 2.59 7.53
C PRO A 494 -14.37 1.55 6.67
N SER A 495 -15.60 1.84 6.23
CA SER A 495 -16.41 0.98 5.36
C SER A 495 -16.01 1.03 3.89
N ILE A 496 -15.06 1.91 3.51
CA ILE A 496 -14.66 2.09 2.11
C ILE A 496 -14.16 0.79 1.47
N GLY A 497 -14.67 0.52 0.25
CA GLY A 497 -14.30 -0.66 -0.52
C GLY A 497 -14.77 -1.98 0.07
N LEU A 498 -15.70 -1.93 1.03
CA LEU A 498 -16.32 -3.11 1.62
C LEU A 498 -17.62 -3.49 0.92
N HIS A 499 -17.74 -4.78 0.68
CA HIS A 499 -19.04 -5.37 0.41
C HIS A 499 -19.90 -5.37 1.68
N GLN A 500 -21.23 -5.31 1.57
CA GLN A 500 -22.15 -5.27 2.72
C GLN A 500 -21.93 -6.42 3.70
N ARG A 501 -21.59 -7.62 3.20
CA ARG A 501 -21.24 -8.78 4.03
C ARG A 501 -20.06 -8.49 4.97
N ASP A 502 -19.02 -7.81 4.44
CA ASP A 502 -17.81 -7.54 5.20
C ASP A 502 -17.98 -6.31 6.10
N ASN A 503 -18.86 -5.36 5.71
CA ASN A 503 -19.22 -4.20 6.51
C ASN A 503 -19.85 -4.60 7.86
N ARG A 504 -20.67 -5.64 7.89
CA ARG A 504 -21.24 -6.19 9.14
C ARG A 504 -20.17 -6.68 10.11
N LYS A 505 -19.13 -7.35 9.60
CA LYS A 505 -17.99 -7.78 10.43
C LYS A 505 -17.29 -6.57 11.05
N LEU A 506 -16.99 -5.55 10.24
CA LEU A 506 -16.39 -4.30 10.69
C LEU A 506 -17.23 -3.62 11.79
N ILE A 507 -18.53 -3.47 11.58
CA ILE A 507 -19.46 -2.87 12.58
C ILE A 507 -19.41 -3.64 13.89
N ASN A 508 -19.39 -4.98 13.85
CA ASN A 508 -19.28 -5.80 15.05
C ASN A 508 -17.94 -5.55 15.78
N SER A 509 -16.81 -5.51 15.05
CA SER A 509 -15.51 -5.21 15.64
C SER A 509 -15.47 -3.81 16.29
N LEU A 510 -16.11 -2.81 15.70
CA LEU A 510 -16.24 -1.46 16.29
C LEU A 510 -17.09 -1.47 17.57
N LYS A 511 -18.15 -2.28 17.59
CA LYS A 511 -18.96 -2.47 18.81
C LYS A 511 -18.19 -3.19 19.91
N GLU A 512 -17.42 -4.23 19.58
CA GLU A 512 -16.55 -4.92 20.53
C GLU A 512 -15.51 -3.95 21.13
N LEU A 513 -14.87 -3.14 20.31
CA LEU A 513 -13.92 -2.12 20.75
C LEU A 513 -14.57 -1.10 21.71
N ARG A 514 -15.83 -0.71 21.48
CA ARG A 514 -16.63 0.11 22.41
C ARG A 514 -16.90 -0.64 23.70
N ASP A 515 -17.32 -1.90 23.61
CA ASP A 515 -17.74 -2.71 24.75
C ASP A 515 -16.57 -3.06 25.69
N GLU A 516 -15.34 -3.02 25.19
CA GLU A 516 -14.12 -3.07 25.98
C GLU A 516 -13.87 -1.80 26.82
N GLY A 517 -14.77 -0.80 26.75
CA GLY A 517 -14.70 0.42 27.55
C GLY A 517 -14.09 1.62 26.83
N ASN A 518 -14.04 1.60 25.51
CA ASN A 518 -13.55 2.68 24.67
C ASN A 518 -14.68 3.56 24.12
N SER A 519 -14.34 4.76 23.66
CA SER A 519 -15.21 5.58 22.82
C SER A 519 -14.81 5.40 21.38
N VAL A 520 -15.76 5.16 20.49
CA VAL A 520 -15.51 4.96 19.05
C VAL A 520 -16.23 6.05 18.27
N MET A 521 -15.51 6.88 17.57
CA MET A 521 -16.05 7.94 16.70
C MET A 521 -15.67 7.61 15.25
N VAL A 522 -16.64 7.55 14.38
CA VAL A 522 -16.44 7.21 12.98
C VAL A 522 -17.03 8.32 12.10
N VAL A 523 -16.24 8.86 11.20
CA VAL A 523 -16.75 9.71 10.11
C VAL A 523 -17.24 8.75 9.02
N GLU A 524 -18.54 8.77 8.72
CA GLU A 524 -19.13 7.77 7.83
C GLU A 524 -20.33 8.27 7.01
N HIS A 525 -20.53 7.58 5.89
CA HIS A 525 -21.64 7.82 4.96
C HIS A 525 -22.51 6.58 4.72
N ASP A 526 -22.09 5.42 5.23
CA ASP A 526 -22.80 4.16 5.09
C ASP A 526 -24.04 4.09 6.01
N ALA A 527 -25.19 3.75 5.44
CA ALA A 527 -26.45 3.68 6.17
C ALA A 527 -26.43 2.60 7.25
N GLU A 528 -25.91 1.40 6.96
CA GLU A 528 -25.87 0.28 7.91
C GLU A 528 -25.02 0.64 9.14
N THR A 529 -23.91 1.32 8.95
CA THR A 529 -23.08 1.83 10.03
C THR A 529 -23.82 2.87 10.89
N MET A 530 -24.55 3.80 10.26
CA MET A 530 -25.35 4.80 10.98
C MET A 530 -26.49 4.18 11.81
N PHE A 531 -27.19 3.18 11.24
CA PHE A 531 -28.26 2.46 11.95
C PHE A 531 -27.76 1.68 13.16
N ASN A 532 -26.51 1.19 13.11
CA ASN A 532 -25.89 0.40 14.15
C ASN A 532 -25.13 1.23 15.20
N ALA A 533 -25.03 2.55 15.00
CA ALA A 533 -24.42 3.46 15.96
C ALA A 533 -25.30 3.68 17.21
N ASP A 534 -24.70 4.01 18.31
CA ASP A 534 -25.41 4.47 19.52
C ASP A 534 -25.86 5.92 19.37
N TRP A 535 -25.05 6.74 18.70
CA TRP A 535 -25.21 8.18 18.60
C TRP A 535 -24.84 8.70 17.21
N LEU A 536 -25.63 9.66 16.70
CA LEU A 536 -25.44 10.27 15.39
C LEU A 536 -25.19 11.77 15.53
N VAL A 537 -24.14 12.25 14.86
CA VAL A 537 -23.81 13.67 14.72
C VAL A 537 -23.84 14.01 13.24
N ASP A 538 -24.76 14.89 12.81
CA ASP A 538 -24.85 15.35 11.41
C ASP A 538 -24.36 16.79 11.29
N VAL A 539 -23.36 17.00 10.42
CA VAL A 539 -22.76 18.30 10.15
C VAL A 539 -23.27 18.84 8.81
N GLY A 540 -23.90 19.99 8.83
CA GLY A 540 -24.55 20.54 7.65
C GLY A 540 -24.92 22.03 7.78
N PRO A 541 -26.07 22.48 7.21
CA PRO A 541 -26.96 21.72 6.31
C PRO A 541 -26.44 21.58 4.87
N GLY A 542 -25.43 22.36 4.48
CA GLY A 542 -24.81 22.37 3.15
C GLY A 542 -23.31 22.10 3.20
N ALA A 543 -22.62 22.35 2.09
CA ALA A 543 -21.17 22.24 1.97
C ALA A 543 -20.49 23.63 1.97
N GLY A 544 -19.19 23.68 2.31
CA GLY A 544 -18.38 24.89 2.32
C GLY A 544 -18.97 25.97 3.21
N GLU A 545 -19.17 27.19 2.67
CA GLU A 545 -19.72 28.31 3.41
C GLU A 545 -21.15 28.10 3.93
N ASN A 546 -21.92 27.21 3.30
CA ASN A 546 -23.28 26.84 3.72
C ASN A 546 -23.31 25.70 4.74
N GLY A 547 -22.16 25.08 5.02
CA GLY A 547 -21.97 24.04 6.02
C GLY A 547 -21.54 24.56 7.40
N GLY A 548 -20.89 23.71 8.15
CA GLY A 548 -20.21 24.02 9.41
C GLY A 548 -21.12 24.24 10.61
N LYS A 549 -22.34 23.71 10.59
CA LYS A 549 -23.29 23.71 11.73
C LYS A 549 -23.70 22.30 12.11
N ILE A 550 -24.13 22.10 13.35
CA ILE A 550 -24.69 20.83 13.79
C ILE A 550 -26.19 20.81 13.46
N CYS A 551 -26.59 19.86 12.62
CA CYS A 551 -27.99 19.56 12.30
C CYS A 551 -28.56 18.52 13.27
N LEU A 552 -27.81 17.45 13.54
CA LEU A 552 -28.19 16.41 14.50
C LEU A 552 -27.06 16.16 15.51
N ASN A 553 -27.45 15.90 16.75
CA ASN A 553 -26.61 15.34 17.81
C ASN A 553 -27.54 14.63 18.77
N ALA A 554 -27.78 13.32 18.56
CA ALA A 554 -28.77 12.59 19.33
C ALA A 554 -28.61 11.06 19.23
N PRO A 555 -29.18 10.28 20.17
CA PRO A 555 -29.20 8.82 20.11
C PRO A 555 -29.91 8.32 18.85
N VAL A 556 -29.36 7.32 18.17
CA VAL A 556 -29.97 6.70 16.97
C VAL A 556 -31.36 6.12 17.27
N PRO A 557 -31.60 5.41 18.38
CA PRO A 557 -32.94 4.91 18.73
C PRO A 557 -33.99 6.02 18.85
N TYR A 558 -33.60 7.22 19.34
CA TYR A 558 -34.49 8.37 19.39
C TYR A 558 -34.84 8.89 17.99
N LEU A 559 -33.82 9.05 17.15
CA LEU A 559 -33.98 9.58 15.79
C LEU A 559 -34.83 8.70 14.88
N LEU A 560 -34.66 7.38 14.95
CA LEU A 560 -35.23 6.42 14.00
C LEU A 560 -36.46 5.68 14.55
N LYS A 561 -36.46 5.33 15.84
CA LYS A 561 -37.55 4.55 16.47
C LYS A 561 -38.45 5.38 17.38
N GLY A 562 -38.15 6.68 17.54
CA GLY A 562 -38.93 7.57 18.41
C GLY A 562 -38.83 7.24 19.91
N LEU A 563 -37.82 6.43 20.32
CA LEU A 563 -37.60 6.09 21.71
C LEU A 563 -37.01 7.29 22.46
N MET A 564 -37.81 7.91 23.30
CA MET A 564 -37.40 9.09 24.05
C MET A 564 -36.25 8.76 25.01
N PRO A 565 -35.12 9.49 24.98
CA PRO A 565 -34.07 9.37 25.96
C PRO A 565 -34.49 9.96 27.28
N ASP A 566 -33.73 9.70 28.37
CA ASP A 566 -33.94 10.35 29.63
C ASP A 566 -33.76 11.87 29.57
N ALA A 567 -34.24 12.59 30.58
CA ALA A 567 -34.24 14.04 30.62
C ALA A 567 -32.83 14.66 30.64
N GLU A 568 -31.81 13.95 31.12
CA GLU A 568 -30.43 14.37 31.15
C GLU A 568 -29.82 14.26 29.73
N THR A 569 -29.93 13.12 29.07
CA THR A 569 -29.50 12.88 27.68
C THR A 569 -30.19 13.86 26.74
N LEU A 570 -31.49 14.15 26.94
CA LEU A 570 -32.24 15.05 26.04
C LEU A 570 -31.68 16.49 26.06
N ARG A 571 -31.06 16.95 27.13
CA ARG A 571 -30.46 18.30 27.23
C ARG A 571 -29.25 18.47 26.30
N HIS A 572 -28.59 17.38 25.97
CA HIS A 572 -27.43 17.34 25.08
C HIS A 572 -27.82 17.10 23.61
N CYS A 573 -29.12 16.83 23.35
CA CYS A 573 -29.61 16.54 22.00
C CYS A 573 -29.83 17.81 21.20
N ILE A 574 -29.42 17.77 19.92
CA ILE A 574 -29.72 18.75 18.89
C ILE A 574 -30.46 18.01 17.77
N VAL A 575 -31.66 18.44 17.45
CA VAL A 575 -32.43 17.87 16.32
C VAL A 575 -33.01 19.01 15.51
N LYS A 576 -32.48 19.18 14.29
CA LYS A 576 -32.90 20.16 13.29
C LYS A 576 -33.11 19.45 11.96
N ASP A 577 -33.49 20.17 10.93
CA ASP A 577 -33.62 19.63 9.59
C ASP A 577 -32.28 19.03 9.12
N SER A 578 -32.32 17.76 8.70
CA SER A 578 -31.16 17.00 8.29
C SER A 578 -31.49 16.18 7.04
N LEU A 579 -30.70 16.39 6.00
CA LEU A 579 -30.78 15.58 4.79
C LEU A 579 -30.46 14.11 5.05
N THR A 580 -29.48 13.86 5.91
CA THR A 580 -29.12 12.49 6.31
C THR A 580 -30.30 11.77 6.96
N LEU A 581 -31.00 12.42 7.88
CA LEU A 581 -32.16 11.85 8.55
C LEU A 581 -33.32 11.57 7.58
N ASP A 582 -33.52 12.45 6.60
CA ASP A 582 -34.53 12.25 5.55
C ASP A 582 -34.25 10.99 4.73
N TYR A 583 -32.98 10.72 4.40
CA TYR A 583 -32.58 9.49 3.71
C TYR A 583 -32.74 8.24 4.61
N LEU A 584 -32.29 8.32 5.86
CA LEU A 584 -32.41 7.20 6.81
C LEU A 584 -33.87 6.85 7.12
N LYS A 585 -34.77 7.83 7.09
CA LYS A 585 -36.23 7.61 7.25
C LYS A 585 -36.96 7.25 5.97
N GLY A 586 -36.27 7.16 4.84
CA GLY A 586 -36.83 6.87 3.54
C GLY A 586 -37.70 8.00 2.94
N ILE A 587 -37.72 9.20 3.56
CA ILE A 587 -38.41 10.39 3.03
C ILE A 587 -37.77 10.83 1.70
N ARG A 588 -36.47 10.76 1.64
CA ARG A 588 -35.69 10.91 0.41
C ARG A 588 -35.05 9.59 0.02
N ARG A 589 -34.95 9.32 -1.26
CA ARG A 589 -34.29 8.13 -1.79
C ARG A 589 -33.73 8.36 -3.19
N ILE A 590 -32.79 7.54 -3.58
CA ILE A 590 -32.30 7.44 -4.95
C ILE A 590 -33.24 6.50 -5.66
N GLU A 591 -33.91 6.98 -6.70
CA GLU A 591 -34.93 6.22 -7.43
C GLU A 591 -34.26 5.17 -8.33
N VAL A 592 -34.91 4.01 -8.45
CA VAL A 592 -34.55 2.96 -9.38
C VAL A 592 -35.06 3.36 -10.78
N PRO A 593 -34.24 3.29 -11.83
CA PRO A 593 -34.71 3.54 -13.19
C PRO A 593 -35.85 2.61 -13.57
N SER A 594 -36.93 3.18 -14.12
CA SER A 594 -38.13 2.41 -14.52
C SER A 594 -37.88 1.49 -15.71
N VAL A 595 -36.87 1.80 -16.53
CA VAL A 595 -36.52 1.03 -17.72
C VAL A 595 -35.00 0.84 -17.75
N ARG A 596 -34.55 -0.39 -17.95
CA ARG A 596 -33.14 -0.71 -18.17
C ARG A 596 -32.79 -0.56 -19.65
N ARG A 597 -31.64 0.06 -19.96
CA ARG A 597 -31.15 0.17 -21.34
C ARG A 597 -30.68 -1.19 -21.84
N LYS A 598 -30.97 -1.50 -23.10
CA LYS A 598 -30.55 -2.77 -23.74
C LYS A 598 -29.18 -2.67 -24.42
N GLY A 599 -28.63 -1.45 -24.48
CA GLY A 599 -27.37 -1.19 -25.16
C GLY A 599 -27.48 -1.16 -26.70
N THR A 600 -26.31 -1.08 -27.34
CA THR A 600 -26.22 -1.00 -28.81
C THR A 600 -26.29 -2.35 -29.53
N GLY A 601 -26.30 -3.46 -28.78
CA GLY A 601 -26.15 -4.82 -29.32
C GLY A 601 -24.70 -5.21 -29.61
N GLN A 602 -23.75 -4.30 -29.46
CA GLN A 602 -22.31 -4.57 -29.53
C GLN A 602 -21.75 -4.87 -28.14
N PHE A 603 -20.61 -5.53 -28.08
CA PHE A 603 -19.93 -5.85 -26.81
C PHE A 603 -18.43 -5.69 -26.92
N LEU A 604 -17.77 -5.54 -25.75
CA LEU A 604 -16.34 -5.67 -25.54
C LEU A 604 -16.11 -6.98 -24.78
N GLY A 605 -15.47 -7.97 -25.41
CA GLY A 605 -15.24 -9.28 -24.79
C GLY A 605 -13.81 -9.44 -24.31
N LEU A 606 -13.62 -9.96 -23.09
CA LEU A 606 -12.34 -10.40 -22.54
C LEU A 606 -12.39 -11.93 -22.39
N ARG A 607 -11.39 -12.64 -22.89
CA ARG A 607 -11.34 -14.10 -22.89
C ARG A 607 -10.11 -14.60 -22.18
N GLY A 608 -10.29 -15.64 -21.37
CA GLY A 608 -9.21 -16.39 -20.75
C GLY A 608 -8.41 -15.59 -19.74
N ALA A 609 -9.05 -14.74 -18.93
CA ALA A 609 -8.35 -13.99 -17.89
C ALA A 609 -7.98 -14.90 -16.70
N THR A 610 -6.68 -15.07 -16.43
CA THR A 610 -6.15 -16.01 -15.41
C THR A 610 -5.19 -15.37 -14.41
N GLY A 611 -5.04 -14.03 -14.40
CA GLY A 611 -4.13 -13.34 -13.51
C GLY A 611 -4.58 -13.33 -12.06
N ASN A 612 -3.65 -13.36 -11.13
CA ASN A 612 -3.87 -13.37 -9.68
C ASN A 612 -4.82 -14.53 -9.27
N ASN A 613 -6.01 -14.18 -8.77
CA ASN A 613 -7.01 -15.19 -8.36
C ASN A 613 -8.04 -15.53 -9.45
N LEU A 614 -8.00 -14.90 -10.63
CA LEU A 614 -8.96 -15.13 -11.71
C LEU A 614 -8.91 -16.57 -12.25
N LYS A 615 -10.07 -17.15 -12.55
CA LYS A 615 -10.25 -18.56 -12.92
C LYS A 615 -10.70 -18.71 -14.38
N ASP A 616 -9.82 -18.36 -15.34
CA ASP A 616 -10.07 -18.47 -16.79
C ASP A 616 -11.40 -17.80 -17.19
N ILE A 617 -11.53 -16.51 -16.85
CA ILE A 617 -12.78 -15.77 -17.03
C ILE A 617 -12.96 -15.38 -18.49
N ASP A 618 -14.15 -15.70 -19.02
CA ASP A 618 -14.71 -15.17 -20.27
C ASP A 618 -15.88 -14.24 -19.93
N ILE A 619 -15.82 -12.98 -20.38
CA ILE A 619 -16.82 -11.96 -20.07
C ILE A 619 -17.09 -11.04 -21.25
N ASP A 620 -18.35 -10.69 -21.46
CA ASP A 620 -18.83 -9.78 -22.50
C ASP A 620 -19.48 -8.54 -21.87
N PHE A 621 -18.85 -7.38 -22.01
CA PHE A 621 -19.40 -6.10 -21.54
C PHE A 621 -20.29 -5.50 -22.62
N PRO A 622 -21.63 -5.39 -22.41
CA PRO A 622 -22.51 -4.75 -23.37
C PRO A 622 -22.19 -3.26 -23.49
N LEU A 623 -22.18 -2.73 -24.73
CA LEU A 623 -21.85 -1.33 -24.97
C LEU A 623 -23.10 -0.44 -25.00
N GLY A 624 -22.93 0.85 -24.64
CA GLY A 624 -24.00 1.84 -24.57
C GLY A 624 -24.91 1.72 -23.35
N VAL A 625 -24.38 1.14 -22.24
CA VAL A 625 -25.11 0.93 -20.99
C VAL A 625 -24.28 1.31 -19.77
N PHE A 626 -24.93 1.42 -18.64
CA PHE A 626 -24.32 1.59 -17.33
C PHE A 626 -24.08 0.23 -16.68
N ILE A 627 -22.82 -0.17 -16.54
CA ILE A 627 -22.39 -1.48 -16.03
C ILE A 627 -21.83 -1.34 -14.62
N GLY A 628 -22.34 -2.15 -13.69
CA GLY A 628 -21.80 -2.34 -12.36
C GLY A 628 -20.93 -3.60 -12.27
N ILE A 629 -19.74 -3.50 -11.67
CA ILE A 629 -18.92 -4.65 -11.29
C ILE A 629 -18.96 -4.75 -9.77
N SER A 630 -19.70 -5.73 -9.27
CA SER A 630 -19.91 -5.99 -7.85
C SER A 630 -19.15 -7.22 -7.37
N GLY A 631 -19.24 -7.53 -6.08
CA GLY A 631 -18.67 -8.72 -5.45
C GLY A 631 -17.88 -8.41 -4.19
N VAL A 632 -17.57 -9.43 -3.40
CA VAL A 632 -16.88 -9.30 -2.12
C VAL A 632 -15.48 -8.73 -2.27
N SER A 633 -14.90 -8.23 -1.18
CA SER A 633 -13.53 -7.76 -1.15
C SER A 633 -12.56 -8.90 -1.51
N GLY A 634 -11.57 -8.62 -2.38
CA GLY A 634 -10.63 -9.64 -2.85
C GLY A 634 -11.18 -10.66 -3.86
N SER A 635 -12.42 -10.50 -4.38
CA SER A 635 -13.00 -11.42 -5.38
C SER A 635 -12.36 -11.37 -6.77
N GLY A 636 -11.49 -10.39 -7.05
CA GLY A 636 -10.76 -10.25 -8.31
C GLY A 636 -11.26 -9.12 -9.23
N LYS A 637 -12.14 -8.22 -8.76
CA LYS A 637 -12.65 -7.07 -9.55
C LYS A 637 -11.54 -6.22 -10.14
N SER A 638 -10.60 -5.77 -9.31
CA SER A 638 -9.47 -4.95 -9.75
C SER A 638 -8.52 -5.72 -10.67
N SER A 639 -8.30 -7.02 -10.40
CA SER A 639 -7.49 -7.87 -11.29
C SER A 639 -8.11 -8.00 -12.67
N LEU A 640 -9.45 -8.14 -12.75
CA LEU A 640 -10.17 -8.25 -14.01
C LEU A 640 -10.14 -6.92 -14.81
N ILE A 641 -10.50 -5.82 -14.16
CA ILE A 641 -10.69 -4.54 -14.83
C ILE A 641 -9.38 -3.73 -14.87
N ASN A 642 -8.78 -3.43 -13.71
CA ASN A 642 -7.66 -2.48 -13.62
C ASN A 642 -6.32 -3.10 -14.07
N GLU A 643 -6.11 -4.41 -13.81
CA GLU A 643 -4.83 -5.05 -14.07
C GLU A 643 -4.84 -5.91 -15.35
N THR A 644 -6.01 -6.30 -15.88
CA THR A 644 -6.13 -7.06 -17.13
C THR A 644 -6.69 -6.19 -18.24
N LEU A 645 -7.95 -5.77 -18.17
CA LEU A 645 -8.65 -5.08 -19.27
C LEU A 645 -8.07 -3.70 -19.56
N MET A 646 -7.88 -2.89 -18.52
CA MET A 646 -7.42 -1.51 -18.62
C MET A 646 -6.05 -1.37 -19.30
N PRO A 647 -4.99 -2.16 -18.95
CA PRO A 647 -3.71 -2.10 -19.61
C PRO A 647 -3.79 -2.46 -21.11
N VAL A 648 -4.63 -3.45 -21.49
CA VAL A 648 -4.83 -3.82 -22.90
C VAL A 648 -5.41 -2.63 -23.67
N LEU A 649 -6.46 -2.00 -23.13
CA LEU A 649 -7.11 -0.85 -23.77
C LEU A 649 -6.17 0.37 -23.84
N LYS A 650 -5.41 0.66 -22.78
CA LYS A 650 -4.41 1.75 -22.78
C LYS A 650 -3.32 1.52 -23.81
N ASN A 651 -2.86 0.28 -23.97
CA ASN A 651 -1.87 -0.07 -25.00
C ASN A 651 -2.41 0.20 -26.40
N LYS A 652 -3.68 -0.15 -26.67
CA LYS A 652 -4.33 0.09 -27.97
C LYS A 652 -4.55 1.59 -28.23
N PHE A 653 -5.19 2.32 -27.31
CA PHE A 653 -5.63 3.70 -27.54
C PHE A 653 -4.53 4.74 -27.32
N TYR A 654 -3.64 4.51 -26.36
CA TYR A 654 -2.63 5.49 -25.94
C TYR A 654 -1.21 5.06 -26.21
N ARG A 655 -1.00 3.88 -26.83
CA ARG A 655 0.31 3.27 -27.06
C ARG A 655 1.13 3.20 -25.75
N ALA A 656 0.44 2.99 -24.64
CA ALA A 656 1.09 2.72 -23.36
C ALA A 656 1.82 1.37 -23.46
N LYS A 657 2.93 1.22 -22.75
CA LYS A 657 3.68 -0.05 -22.72
C LYS A 657 3.41 -0.73 -21.36
N LEU A 658 2.14 -1.01 -21.08
CA LEU A 658 1.71 -1.65 -19.83
C LEU A 658 1.66 -3.16 -20.02
N HIS A 659 2.00 -3.91 -19.00
CA HIS A 659 1.91 -5.37 -19.00
C HIS A 659 0.59 -5.79 -18.35
N PRO A 660 -0.41 -6.25 -19.13
CA PRO A 660 -1.65 -6.80 -18.56
C PRO A 660 -1.36 -8.13 -17.86
N LEU A 661 -2.20 -8.48 -16.90
CA LEU A 661 -2.22 -9.84 -16.36
C LEU A 661 -2.56 -10.85 -17.47
N PRO A 662 -2.20 -12.14 -17.32
CA PRO A 662 -2.43 -13.14 -18.35
C PRO A 662 -3.89 -13.23 -18.79
N TYR A 663 -4.11 -13.16 -20.10
CA TYR A 663 -5.40 -13.32 -20.77
C TYR A 663 -5.18 -13.97 -22.13
N ARG A 664 -6.24 -14.47 -22.77
CA ARG A 664 -6.16 -15.08 -24.11
C ARG A 664 -6.32 -14.04 -25.20
N GLU A 665 -7.43 -13.31 -25.21
CA GLU A 665 -7.72 -12.27 -26.20
C GLU A 665 -8.76 -11.25 -25.72
N VAL A 666 -8.81 -10.09 -26.39
CA VAL A 666 -9.88 -9.10 -26.20
C VAL A 666 -10.55 -8.86 -27.54
N VAL A 667 -11.87 -9.00 -27.59
CA VAL A 667 -12.70 -8.90 -28.78
C VAL A 667 -13.57 -7.64 -28.75
N GLY A 668 -13.81 -7.02 -29.89
CA GLY A 668 -14.72 -5.86 -29.97
C GLY A 668 -14.09 -4.52 -29.55
N ILE A 669 -12.77 -4.42 -29.45
CA ILE A 669 -12.08 -3.15 -29.10
C ILE A 669 -12.40 -2.05 -30.11
N ASP A 670 -12.58 -2.40 -31.40
CA ASP A 670 -12.82 -1.43 -32.46
C ASP A 670 -14.24 -0.81 -32.41
N ASN A 671 -15.12 -1.30 -31.52
CA ASN A 671 -16.42 -0.69 -31.23
C ASN A 671 -16.29 0.52 -30.27
N ILE A 672 -15.09 0.79 -29.77
CA ILE A 672 -14.79 1.88 -28.84
C ILE A 672 -13.79 2.81 -29.53
N ASP A 673 -13.99 4.11 -29.39
CA ASP A 673 -13.09 5.12 -29.98
C ASP A 673 -12.17 5.77 -28.95
N LYS A 674 -12.54 5.75 -27.68
CA LYS A 674 -11.79 6.38 -26.59
C LYS A 674 -12.00 5.67 -25.24
N LEU A 675 -10.93 5.59 -24.46
CA LEU A 675 -10.97 5.11 -23.08
C LEU A 675 -10.76 6.29 -22.12
N ILE A 676 -11.55 6.39 -21.07
CA ILE A 676 -11.37 7.35 -19.98
C ILE A 676 -11.38 6.61 -18.65
N GLU A 677 -10.25 6.68 -17.97
CA GLU A 677 -10.10 6.16 -16.62
C GLU A 677 -10.30 7.27 -15.60
N ILE A 678 -11.11 7.00 -14.60
CA ILE A 678 -11.38 7.92 -13.48
C ILE A 678 -11.10 7.18 -12.17
N ASP A 679 -9.89 7.33 -11.68
CA ASP A 679 -9.39 6.74 -10.44
C ASP A 679 -9.31 7.78 -9.31
N GLN A 680 -9.06 7.32 -8.09
CA GLN A 680 -8.95 8.16 -6.88
C GLN A 680 -7.60 8.87 -6.75
N SER A 681 -6.68 8.72 -7.70
CA SER A 681 -5.37 9.37 -7.62
C SER A 681 -5.51 10.90 -7.66
N ALA A 682 -4.64 11.58 -6.90
CA ALA A 682 -4.65 13.04 -6.83
C ALA A 682 -4.46 13.68 -8.21
N ILE A 683 -5.19 14.77 -8.49
CA ILE A 683 -5.10 15.55 -9.74
C ILE A 683 -3.77 16.30 -9.90
N GLY A 684 -2.89 16.21 -8.92
CA GLY A 684 -1.54 16.78 -8.97
C GLY A 684 -0.77 16.49 -7.69
N ARG A 685 0.55 16.40 -7.83
CA ARG A 685 1.47 16.05 -6.75
C ARG A 685 2.14 17.24 -6.05
N THR A 686 1.84 18.46 -6.49
CA THR A 686 2.48 19.67 -5.97
C THR A 686 1.45 20.63 -5.39
N PRO A 687 1.81 21.47 -4.40
CA PRO A 687 0.93 22.48 -3.84
C PRO A 687 0.44 23.53 -4.86
N ARG A 688 1.07 23.60 -6.04
CA ARG A 688 0.69 24.51 -7.14
C ARG A 688 -0.39 23.93 -8.04
N SER A 689 -0.61 22.61 -8.00
CA SER A 689 -1.73 21.98 -8.71
C SER A 689 -3.03 22.33 -8.00
N ASN A 690 -4.04 22.76 -8.75
CA ASN A 690 -5.34 23.15 -8.22
C ASN A 690 -6.46 22.92 -9.26
N PRO A 691 -7.74 22.99 -8.87
CA PRO A 691 -8.89 22.84 -9.78
C PRO A 691 -8.81 23.71 -11.03
N ALA A 692 -8.41 24.97 -10.88
CA ALA A 692 -8.34 25.92 -11.99
C ALA A 692 -7.27 25.53 -13.04
N THR A 693 -6.13 24.99 -12.59
CA THR A 693 -5.06 24.55 -13.51
C THR A 693 -5.39 23.20 -14.14
N PHE A 694 -5.98 22.27 -13.41
CA PHE A 694 -6.31 20.95 -13.89
C PHE A 694 -7.37 21.00 -15.01
N THR A 695 -8.44 21.76 -14.81
CA THR A 695 -9.50 21.93 -15.82
C THR A 695 -9.11 22.85 -16.97
N GLY A 696 -7.95 23.51 -16.86
CA GLY A 696 -7.49 24.47 -17.86
C GLY A 696 -8.29 25.78 -17.90
N VAL A 697 -9.22 26.00 -16.96
CA VAL A 697 -9.96 27.26 -16.86
C VAL A 697 -9.06 28.43 -16.49
N PHE A 698 -7.97 28.16 -15.78
CA PHE A 698 -7.00 29.17 -15.38
C PHE A 698 -6.31 29.85 -16.56
N ASN A 699 -6.12 29.15 -17.66
CA ASN A 699 -5.56 29.75 -18.88
C ASN A 699 -6.49 30.81 -19.46
N ASP A 700 -7.81 30.53 -19.51
CA ASP A 700 -8.80 31.46 -20.00
C ASP A 700 -8.93 32.66 -19.05
N ILE A 701 -8.87 32.45 -17.73
CA ILE A 701 -8.89 33.51 -16.72
C ILE A 701 -7.66 34.42 -16.86
N ARG A 702 -6.45 33.86 -17.04
CA ARG A 702 -5.23 34.66 -17.24
C ARG A 702 -5.29 35.50 -18.51
N ASN A 703 -5.80 34.95 -19.60
CA ASN A 703 -6.00 35.71 -20.85
C ASN A 703 -6.97 36.87 -20.63
N LEU A 704 -8.07 36.62 -19.92
CA LEU A 704 -9.04 37.68 -19.58
C LEU A 704 -8.41 38.81 -18.76
N PHE A 705 -7.58 38.46 -17.76
CA PHE A 705 -6.89 39.50 -16.96
C PHE A 705 -5.88 40.29 -17.77
N ALA A 706 -5.18 39.68 -18.72
CA ALA A 706 -4.25 40.34 -19.64
C ALA A 706 -4.96 41.31 -20.61
N GLU A 707 -6.24 41.07 -20.89
CA GLU A 707 -7.05 41.95 -21.74
C GLU A 707 -7.62 43.16 -21.02
N THR A 708 -7.52 43.22 -19.70
CA THR A 708 -8.01 44.38 -18.91
C THR A 708 -7.24 45.65 -19.27
N PRO A 709 -7.87 46.86 -19.19
CA PRO A 709 -7.19 48.10 -19.47
C PRO A 709 -5.95 48.32 -18.61
N ASP A 710 -6.03 48.04 -17.32
CA ASP A 710 -4.90 48.17 -16.38
C ASP A 710 -3.71 47.27 -16.74
N ALA A 711 -3.95 46.03 -17.18
CA ALA A 711 -2.91 45.10 -17.63
C ALA A 711 -2.24 45.61 -18.91
N LYS A 712 -3.04 46.09 -19.89
CA LYS A 712 -2.54 46.64 -21.15
C LYS A 712 -1.66 47.88 -20.94
N VAL A 713 -2.10 48.80 -20.08
CA VAL A 713 -1.32 50.00 -19.74
C VAL A 713 0.03 49.64 -19.12
N ARG A 714 0.08 48.57 -18.30
CA ARG A 714 1.31 48.07 -17.62
C ARG A 714 2.12 47.10 -18.48
N GLY A 715 1.68 46.78 -19.69
CA GLY A 715 2.34 45.79 -20.54
C GLY A 715 2.32 44.34 -19.99
N PHE A 716 1.31 43.99 -19.20
CA PHE A 716 1.20 42.70 -18.55
C PHE A 716 0.51 41.68 -19.46
N GLY A 717 1.27 40.74 -20.00
CA GLY A 717 0.74 39.60 -20.75
C GLY A 717 0.23 38.46 -19.83
N PRO A 718 -0.37 37.39 -20.41
CA PRO A 718 -0.96 36.29 -19.64
C PRO A 718 0.03 35.57 -18.71
N GLY A 719 1.35 35.58 -19.04
CA GLY A 719 2.42 35.02 -18.21
C GLY A 719 2.56 35.72 -16.86
N ARG A 720 2.24 37.03 -16.79
CA ARG A 720 2.30 37.80 -15.54
C ARG A 720 1.32 37.30 -14.48
N PHE A 721 0.18 36.77 -14.93
CA PHE A 721 -0.88 36.23 -14.08
C PHE A 721 -0.71 34.74 -13.78
N SER A 722 0.44 34.14 -14.14
CA SER A 722 0.78 32.76 -13.80
C SER A 722 1.60 32.68 -12.51
N PHE A 723 1.18 31.87 -11.55
CA PHE A 723 1.96 31.58 -10.37
C PHE A 723 3.08 30.54 -10.62
N ASN A 724 3.12 29.91 -11.81
CA ASN A 724 4.16 28.95 -12.19
C ASN A 724 5.36 29.61 -12.90
N VAL A 725 5.16 30.81 -13.48
CA VAL A 725 6.17 31.51 -14.26
C VAL A 725 6.73 32.69 -13.47
N ALA A 726 8.05 32.93 -13.56
CA ALA A 726 8.69 34.06 -12.93
C ALA A 726 8.15 35.38 -13.51
N GLY A 727 8.19 36.45 -12.70
CA GLY A 727 7.77 37.81 -13.09
C GLY A 727 6.57 38.30 -12.28
N GLY A 728 5.42 37.63 -12.29
CA GLY A 728 4.23 38.01 -11.52
C GLY A 728 4.04 37.32 -10.19
N ARG A 729 4.67 36.17 -9.99
CA ARG A 729 4.55 35.37 -8.76
C ARG A 729 5.41 35.90 -7.62
N CYS A 730 5.06 35.56 -6.40
CA CYS A 730 5.95 35.71 -5.25
C CYS A 730 7.17 34.78 -5.41
N GLU A 731 8.37 35.33 -5.35
CA GLU A 731 9.58 34.51 -5.54
C GLU A 731 10.01 33.75 -4.28
N ALA A 732 9.66 34.21 -3.08
CA ALA A 732 9.95 33.50 -1.84
C ALA A 732 9.29 32.11 -1.77
N CYS A 733 8.01 32.01 -2.14
CA CYS A 733 7.32 30.71 -2.21
C CYS A 733 7.23 30.14 -3.64
N LYS A 734 7.86 30.82 -4.62
CA LYS A 734 7.80 30.45 -6.05
C LYS A 734 6.36 30.20 -6.55
N GLY A 735 5.40 31.00 -6.02
CA GLY A 735 3.99 30.91 -6.39
C GLY A 735 3.18 29.82 -5.69
N ALA A 736 3.75 29.09 -4.74
CA ALA A 736 3.03 28.05 -3.99
C ALA A 736 2.05 28.64 -2.94
N GLY A 737 2.32 29.86 -2.45
CA GLY A 737 1.59 30.49 -1.33
C GLY A 737 2.01 29.97 0.04
N ILE A 738 2.66 28.79 0.08
CA ILE A 738 3.16 28.12 1.28
C ILE A 738 4.64 27.80 1.13
N LYS A 739 5.33 27.63 2.25
CA LYS A 739 6.68 27.08 2.35
C LYS A 739 6.58 25.69 2.98
N VAL A 740 7.17 24.69 2.37
CA VAL A 740 7.26 23.33 2.91
C VAL A 740 8.52 23.25 3.76
N ILE A 741 8.36 22.96 5.04
CA ILE A 741 9.47 22.71 5.96
C ILE A 741 9.61 21.19 6.10
N GLU A 742 10.67 20.64 5.53
CA GLU A 742 11.00 19.23 5.66
C GLU A 742 11.59 18.95 7.04
N MET A 743 11.05 17.96 7.72
CA MET A 743 11.56 17.50 9.01
C MET A 743 12.13 16.09 8.87
N ASN A 744 13.32 15.84 9.43
CA ASN A 744 14.08 14.60 9.23
C ASN A 744 13.35 13.33 9.69
N PHE A 745 12.41 13.39 10.64
CA PHE A 745 11.72 12.24 11.22
C PHE A 745 10.19 12.41 11.31
N LEU A 746 9.65 13.55 10.89
CA LEU A 746 8.23 13.87 10.93
C LEU A 746 7.74 14.24 9.52
N PRO A 747 6.43 14.14 9.28
CA PRO A 747 5.85 14.67 8.04
C PRO A 747 6.20 16.14 7.84
N SER A 748 6.47 16.53 6.59
CA SER A 748 6.74 17.94 6.23
C SER A 748 5.58 18.83 6.64
N VAL A 749 5.88 20.00 7.20
CA VAL A 749 4.87 20.99 7.61
C VAL A 749 4.76 22.09 6.57
N ASN A 750 3.53 22.44 6.21
CA ASN A 750 3.22 23.53 5.30
C ASN A 750 2.96 24.82 6.12
N VAL A 751 3.78 25.84 5.89
CA VAL A 751 3.62 27.15 6.56
C VAL A 751 3.27 28.19 5.53
N VAL A 752 2.32 29.08 5.83
CA VAL A 752 1.93 30.19 4.94
C VAL A 752 3.15 31.08 4.67
N CYS A 753 3.32 31.49 3.42
CA CYS A 753 4.45 32.34 3.03
C CYS A 753 4.34 33.72 3.66
N ASP A 754 5.35 34.15 4.41
CA ASP A 754 5.40 35.44 5.15
C ASP A 754 5.33 36.63 4.22
N GLU A 755 5.94 36.57 3.02
CA GLU A 755 5.98 37.65 2.07
C GLU A 755 4.61 37.92 1.40
N CYS A 756 4.05 36.88 0.75
CA CYS A 756 2.79 37.03 0.03
C CYS A 756 1.55 36.73 0.88
N ARG A 757 1.72 36.24 2.12
CA ARG A 757 0.64 35.87 3.03
C ARG A 757 -0.41 34.97 2.37
N GLY A 758 0.08 33.94 1.65
CA GLY A 758 -0.76 32.99 0.92
C GLY A 758 -1.21 33.45 -0.47
N LYS A 759 -1.09 34.72 -0.84
CA LYS A 759 -1.64 35.28 -2.08
C LYS A 759 -0.91 34.87 -3.37
N ARG A 760 0.22 34.22 -3.30
CA ARG A 760 0.98 33.60 -4.43
C ARG A 760 1.64 34.60 -5.38
N TYR A 761 1.22 35.87 -5.45
CA TYR A 761 1.63 36.90 -6.39
C TYR A 761 2.31 38.07 -5.73
N LYS A 762 2.97 38.90 -6.55
CA LYS A 762 3.46 40.20 -6.17
C LYS A 762 2.32 41.22 -6.15
N ASP A 763 2.44 42.26 -5.34
CA ASP A 763 1.41 43.32 -5.18
C ASP A 763 1.07 44.03 -6.49
N ASP A 764 2.06 44.27 -7.38
CA ASP A 764 1.84 44.86 -8.71
C ASP A 764 0.88 44.03 -9.58
N THR A 765 0.97 42.69 -9.49
CA THR A 765 0.08 41.77 -10.20
C THR A 765 -1.32 41.79 -9.58
N LEU A 766 -1.40 41.84 -8.24
CA LEU A 766 -2.66 41.92 -7.49
C LEU A 766 -3.40 43.25 -7.66
N ALA A 767 -2.69 44.32 -8.06
CA ALA A 767 -3.29 45.62 -8.34
C ALA A 767 -4.21 45.61 -9.57
N VAL A 768 -3.98 44.68 -10.53
CA VAL A 768 -4.85 44.52 -11.70
C VAL A 768 -6.12 43.80 -11.29
N LYS A 769 -7.27 44.42 -11.59
CA LYS A 769 -8.58 43.90 -11.20
C LYS A 769 -9.50 43.70 -12.40
N TYR A 770 -10.28 42.64 -12.35
CA TYR A 770 -11.41 42.36 -13.22
C TYR A 770 -12.70 42.37 -12.41
N LYS A 771 -13.67 43.23 -12.75
CA LYS A 771 -14.89 43.46 -11.95
C LYS A 771 -14.59 43.63 -10.45
N GLY A 772 -13.52 44.39 -10.12
CA GLY A 772 -13.13 44.72 -8.75
C GLY A 772 -12.37 43.60 -8.00
N LYS A 773 -12.12 42.43 -8.61
CA LYS A 773 -11.42 41.29 -8.03
C LYS A 773 -10.05 41.10 -8.64
N SER A 774 -9.03 40.87 -7.82
CA SER A 774 -7.68 40.49 -8.24
C SER A 774 -7.64 39.01 -8.69
N ILE A 775 -6.54 38.60 -9.33
CA ILE A 775 -6.36 37.20 -9.73
C ILE A 775 -6.34 36.25 -8.53
N ASN A 776 -5.82 36.65 -7.38
CA ASN A 776 -5.87 35.89 -6.16
C ASN A 776 -7.28 35.78 -5.60
N ASP A 777 -8.04 36.88 -5.58
CA ASP A 777 -9.44 36.85 -5.12
C ASP A 777 -10.27 35.86 -5.94
N VAL A 778 -9.98 35.74 -7.24
CA VAL A 778 -10.62 34.73 -8.11
C VAL A 778 -10.21 33.31 -7.74
N LEU A 779 -8.95 33.07 -7.42
CA LEU A 779 -8.49 31.76 -6.98
C LEU A 779 -9.09 31.33 -5.62
N GLU A 780 -9.36 32.31 -4.76
CA GLU A 780 -10.02 32.10 -3.46
C GLU A 780 -11.55 31.98 -3.55
N MET A 781 -12.15 32.20 -4.73
CA MET A 781 -13.59 31.99 -4.89
C MET A 781 -13.96 30.53 -4.86
N PRO A 782 -15.04 30.13 -4.17
CA PRO A 782 -15.72 28.85 -4.42
C PRO A 782 -16.15 28.76 -5.89
N ILE A 783 -16.08 27.55 -6.45
CA ILE A 783 -16.39 27.30 -7.88
C ILE A 783 -17.80 27.77 -8.24
N SER A 784 -18.78 27.61 -7.35
CA SER A 784 -20.15 28.08 -7.55
C SER A 784 -20.22 29.63 -7.68
N VAL A 785 -19.49 30.36 -6.84
CA VAL A 785 -19.39 31.83 -6.88
C VAL A 785 -18.64 32.28 -8.12
N ALA A 786 -17.55 31.59 -8.47
CA ALA A 786 -16.79 31.85 -9.68
C ALA A 786 -17.63 31.62 -10.95
N TYR A 787 -18.48 30.60 -10.98
CA TYR A 787 -19.41 30.32 -12.08
C TYR A 787 -20.35 31.53 -12.32
N GLU A 788 -21.00 32.04 -11.28
CA GLU A 788 -21.87 33.22 -11.40
C GLU A 788 -21.08 34.46 -11.79
N PHE A 789 -19.87 34.67 -11.27
CA PHE A 789 -18.98 35.77 -11.58
C PHE A 789 -18.59 35.83 -13.07
N PHE A 790 -18.30 34.65 -13.67
CA PHE A 790 -17.89 34.53 -15.07
C PHE A 790 -19.00 34.09 -16.03
N LYS A 791 -20.26 34.11 -15.64
CA LYS A 791 -21.40 33.61 -16.42
C LYS A 791 -21.49 34.25 -17.81
N GLY A 792 -21.06 35.51 -17.97
CA GLY A 792 -21.01 36.23 -19.26
C GLY A 792 -19.87 35.81 -20.18
N ILE A 793 -19.00 34.88 -19.79
CA ILE A 793 -17.84 34.43 -20.57
C ILE A 793 -17.97 32.93 -20.85
N PRO A 794 -18.51 32.52 -22.02
CA PRO A 794 -18.92 31.14 -22.29
C PRO A 794 -17.81 30.11 -22.08
N LYS A 795 -16.56 30.41 -22.50
CA LYS A 795 -15.42 29.51 -22.36
C LYS A 795 -15.08 29.17 -20.89
N ILE A 796 -15.20 30.16 -20.00
CA ILE A 796 -14.95 30.01 -18.57
C ILE A 796 -16.17 29.39 -17.91
N ALA A 797 -17.35 29.92 -18.21
CA ALA A 797 -18.61 29.49 -17.60
C ALA A 797 -18.91 27.99 -17.85
N GLN A 798 -18.65 27.47 -19.05
CA GLN A 798 -18.88 26.06 -19.39
C GLN A 798 -18.02 25.12 -18.55
N LYS A 799 -16.73 25.43 -18.35
CA LYS A 799 -15.81 24.63 -17.53
C LYS A 799 -16.19 24.67 -16.06
N LEU A 800 -16.56 25.86 -15.54
CA LEU A 800 -17.01 26.01 -14.16
C LEU A 800 -18.34 25.31 -13.91
N LYS A 801 -19.27 25.36 -14.90
CA LYS A 801 -20.53 24.67 -14.81
C LYS A 801 -20.35 23.16 -14.66
N ALA A 802 -19.46 22.55 -15.44
CA ALA A 802 -19.17 21.12 -15.32
C ALA A 802 -18.69 20.74 -13.90
N LEU A 803 -17.93 21.61 -13.24
CA LEU A 803 -17.50 21.40 -11.85
C LEU A 803 -18.67 21.54 -10.85
N VAL A 804 -19.59 22.45 -11.09
CA VAL A 804 -20.81 22.60 -10.27
C VAL A 804 -21.72 21.40 -10.46
N ASP A 805 -21.87 20.93 -11.71
CA ASP A 805 -22.75 19.81 -12.08
C ASP A 805 -22.32 18.47 -11.44
N VAL A 806 -21.03 18.29 -11.10
CA VAL A 806 -20.52 17.12 -10.34
C VAL A 806 -20.51 17.34 -8.83
N GLY A 807 -21.13 18.43 -8.32
CA GLY A 807 -21.22 18.72 -6.88
C GLY A 807 -19.97 19.31 -6.24
N LEU A 808 -19.02 19.87 -7.02
CA LEU A 808 -17.78 20.47 -6.50
C LEU A 808 -17.87 22.01 -6.35
N GLY A 809 -19.07 22.56 -6.30
CA GLY A 809 -19.29 24.01 -6.22
C GLY A 809 -18.71 24.69 -4.97
N TYR A 810 -18.51 23.96 -3.90
CA TYR A 810 -17.96 24.44 -2.62
C TYR A 810 -16.42 24.55 -2.60
N ILE A 811 -15.72 23.87 -3.49
CA ILE A 811 -14.26 23.88 -3.57
C ILE A 811 -13.77 25.23 -4.11
N HIS A 812 -12.68 25.77 -3.56
CA HIS A 812 -12.05 26.97 -4.08
C HIS A 812 -11.24 26.68 -5.34
N LEU A 813 -11.28 27.60 -6.32
CA LEU A 813 -10.55 27.42 -7.59
C LEU A 813 -9.04 27.23 -7.41
N GLY A 814 -8.45 27.90 -6.42
CA GLY A 814 -7.04 27.83 -6.09
C GLY A 814 -6.69 26.81 -5.02
N GLN A 815 -7.64 25.99 -4.52
CA GLN A 815 -7.38 24.99 -3.50
C GLN A 815 -6.32 24.01 -3.97
N SER A 816 -5.34 23.71 -3.12
CA SER A 816 -4.26 22.77 -3.48
C SER A 816 -4.80 21.38 -3.76
N ALA A 817 -4.34 20.74 -4.86
CA ALA A 817 -4.74 19.38 -5.22
C ALA A 817 -4.40 18.34 -4.14
N VAL A 818 -3.36 18.56 -3.34
CA VAL A 818 -2.95 17.64 -2.26
C VAL A 818 -3.87 17.70 -1.03
N THR A 819 -4.77 18.69 -0.96
CA THR A 819 -5.77 18.81 0.12
C THR A 819 -7.14 18.26 -0.28
N LEU A 820 -7.31 17.85 -1.54
CA LEU A 820 -8.54 17.24 -2.01
C LEU A 820 -8.63 15.79 -1.57
N SER A 821 -9.82 15.34 -1.22
CA SER A 821 -10.10 13.93 -0.99
C SER A 821 -10.03 13.12 -2.29
N GLY A 822 -9.92 11.79 -2.17
CA GLY A 822 -9.94 10.89 -3.33
C GLY A 822 -11.18 11.08 -4.19
N GLY A 823 -12.36 11.14 -3.56
CA GLY A 823 -13.63 11.34 -4.25
C GLY A 823 -13.76 12.73 -4.90
N GLU A 824 -13.23 13.80 -4.29
CA GLU A 824 -13.18 15.13 -4.90
C GLU A 824 -12.26 15.15 -6.12
N SER A 825 -11.09 14.50 -6.04
CA SER A 825 -10.15 14.34 -7.16
C SER A 825 -10.79 13.58 -8.33
N GLN A 826 -11.51 12.53 -8.04
CA GLN A 826 -12.22 11.71 -9.02
C GLN A 826 -13.34 12.48 -9.72
N ARG A 827 -14.19 13.19 -8.96
CA ARG A 827 -15.22 14.06 -9.53
C ARG A 827 -14.61 15.21 -10.35
N MET A 828 -13.44 15.72 -9.97
CA MET A 828 -12.71 16.71 -10.72
C MET A 828 -12.28 16.18 -12.10
N LYS A 829 -11.78 14.93 -12.15
CA LYS A 829 -11.44 14.24 -13.42
C LYS A 829 -12.68 14.07 -14.29
N LEU A 830 -13.78 13.61 -13.70
CA LEU A 830 -15.06 13.48 -14.40
C LEU A 830 -15.52 14.81 -14.99
N ALA A 831 -15.50 15.89 -14.21
CA ALA A 831 -15.87 17.24 -14.67
C ALA A 831 -15.03 17.69 -15.86
N SER A 832 -13.73 17.32 -15.89
CA SER A 832 -12.84 17.69 -16.99
C SER A 832 -13.19 17.04 -18.33
N GLU A 833 -13.91 15.93 -18.31
CA GLU A 833 -14.38 15.26 -19.52
C GLU A 833 -15.78 15.75 -19.98
N LEU A 834 -16.63 16.18 -19.04
CA LEU A 834 -18.01 16.61 -19.37
C LEU A 834 -18.12 17.82 -20.29
N TYR A 835 -17.12 18.72 -20.31
CA TYR A 835 -17.14 19.89 -21.20
C TYR A 835 -16.49 19.62 -22.55
N ARG A 836 -15.86 18.45 -22.75
CA ARG A 836 -15.26 18.04 -24.01
C ARG A 836 -16.35 17.55 -24.98
N LYS A 837 -16.02 17.62 -26.27
CA LYS A 837 -16.95 17.12 -27.30
C LYS A 837 -17.05 15.60 -27.17
N ASP A 838 -18.26 15.13 -27.01
CA ASP A 838 -18.59 13.71 -26.89
C ASP A 838 -18.57 13.04 -28.26
N THR A 839 -18.15 11.78 -28.35
CA THR A 839 -18.11 10.97 -29.56
C THR A 839 -19.24 9.94 -29.61
N GLY A 840 -19.84 9.61 -28.46
CA GLY A 840 -20.93 8.62 -28.36
C GLY A 840 -20.45 7.15 -28.34
N SER A 841 -19.15 6.88 -28.39
CA SER A 841 -18.55 5.53 -28.34
C SER A 841 -17.39 5.46 -27.33
N THR A 842 -17.39 6.34 -26.33
CA THR A 842 -16.34 6.38 -25.31
C THR A 842 -16.64 5.37 -24.18
N LEU A 843 -15.61 4.64 -23.76
CA LEU A 843 -15.65 3.78 -22.58
C LEU A 843 -15.09 4.53 -21.36
N TYR A 844 -15.95 4.73 -20.35
CA TYR A 844 -15.57 5.27 -19.06
C TYR A 844 -15.42 4.13 -18.07
N ILE A 845 -14.30 4.08 -17.34
CA ILE A 845 -14.07 3.13 -16.25
C ILE A 845 -13.81 3.91 -14.97
N LEU A 846 -14.66 3.68 -13.96
CA LEU A 846 -14.59 4.34 -12.67
C LEU A 846 -14.37 3.30 -11.57
N ASP A 847 -13.44 3.58 -10.66
CA ASP A 847 -13.12 2.71 -9.53
C ASP A 847 -13.62 3.35 -8.23
N GLU A 848 -14.62 2.73 -7.61
CA GLU A 848 -15.29 3.15 -6.37
C GLU A 848 -15.62 4.66 -6.32
N PRO A 849 -16.40 5.19 -7.29
CA PRO A 849 -16.63 6.64 -7.38
C PRO A 849 -17.50 7.22 -6.27
N THR A 850 -18.13 6.38 -5.42
CA THR A 850 -18.93 6.85 -4.29
C THR A 850 -18.17 7.02 -2.98
N THR A 851 -16.86 6.75 -3.00
CA THR A 851 -16.01 6.92 -1.82
C THR A 851 -16.12 8.31 -1.22
N GLY A 852 -16.45 8.40 0.07
CA GLY A 852 -16.60 9.67 0.80
C GLY A 852 -17.79 10.53 0.40
N LEU A 853 -18.79 9.94 -0.28
CA LEU A 853 -19.97 10.66 -0.73
C LEU A 853 -21.19 10.39 0.15
N HIS A 854 -21.88 11.47 0.51
CA HIS A 854 -23.19 11.42 1.11
C HIS A 854 -24.25 11.01 0.05
N PHE A 855 -25.39 10.47 0.46
CA PHE A 855 -26.50 10.04 -0.43
C PHE A 855 -26.89 11.10 -1.47
N GLU A 856 -26.97 12.39 -1.08
CA GLU A 856 -27.28 13.48 -2.01
C GLU A 856 -26.16 13.68 -3.05
N ASP A 857 -24.90 13.53 -2.67
CA ASP A 857 -23.77 13.62 -3.60
C ASP A 857 -23.77 12.42 -4.56
N ILE A 858 -24.13 11.23 -4.11
CA ILE A 858 -24.29 10.02 -4.94
C ILE A 858 -25.39 10.24 -5.97
N LYS A 859 -26.51 10.83 -5.57
CA LYS A 859 -27.61 11.17 -6.49
C LYS A 859 -27.14 12.11 -7.60
N VAL A 860 -26.38 13.14 -7.26
CA VAL A 860 -25.80 14.07 -8.24
C VAL A 860 -24.85 13.34 -9.19
N LEU A 861 -23.94 12.50 -8.66
CA LEU A 861 -23.01 11.69 -9.45
C LEU A 861 -23.74 10.77 -10.42
N LEU A 862 -24.73 10.03 -9.96
CA LEU A 862 -25.57 9.15 -10.79
C LEU A 862 -26.24 9.93 -11.93
N GLY A 863 -26.77 11.11 -11.65
CA GLY A 863 -27.32 11.98 -12.68
C GLY A 863 -26.34 12.34 -13.79
N VAL A 864 -25.06 12.49 -13.45
CA VAL A 864 -23.99 12.74 -14.43
C VAL A 864 -23.65 11.47 -15.21
N LEU A 865 -23.48 10.33 -14.54
CA LEU A 865 -23.16 9.05 -15.19
C LEU A 865 -24.27 8.62 -16.15
N GLN A 866 -25.54 8.77 -15.76
CA GLN A 866 -26.69 8.48 -16.60
C GLN A 866 -26.69 9.33 -17.87
N LYS A 867 -26.38 10.64 -17.76
CA LYS A 867 -26.27 11.54 -18.94
C LYS A 867 -25.18 11.10 -19.91
N LEU A 868 -24.04 10.60 -19.40
CA LEU A 868 -22.96 10.09 -20.25
C LEU A 868 -23.43 8.87 -21.06
N VAL A 869 -24.18 7.97 -20.42
CA VAL A 869 -24.74 6.79 -21.09
C VAL A 869 -25.83 7.19 -22.07
N ASP A 870 -26.69 8.15 -21.74
CA ASP A 870 -27.72 8.68 -22.64
C ASP A 870 -27.14 9.30 -23.93
N CYS A 871 -25.88 9.76 -23.87
CA CYS A 871 -25.14 10.22 -25.06
C CYS A 871 -24.54 9.06 -25.91
N GLY A 872 -24.80 7.79 -25.55
CA GLY A 872 -24.36 6.61 -26.29
C GLY A 872 -23.06 5.96 -25.74
N ASN A 873 -22.45 6.55 -24.74
CA ASN A 873 -21.21 6.01 -24.14
C ASN A 873 -21.46 4.78 -23.25
N THR A 874 -20.42 4.04 -22.99
CA THR A 874 -20.41 2.93 -22.01
C THR A 874 -19.75 3.38 -20.73
N VAL A 875 -20.37 3.11 -19.60
CA VAL A 875 -19.83 3.41 -18.28
C VAL A 875 -19.70 2.12 -17.48
N ILE A 876 -18.48 1.74 -17.11
CA ILE A 876 -18.20 0.62 -16.20
C ILE A 876 -17.80 1.22 -14.84
N VAL A 877 -18.46 0.77 -13.78
CA VAL A 877 -18.21 1.20 -12.41
C VAL A 877 -17.92 -0.01 -11.55
N ILE A 878 -16.74 -0.05 -10.91
CA ILE A 878 -16.44 -1.01 -9.85
C ILE A 878 -17.04 -0.43 -8.58
N GLU A 879 -18.03 -1.10 -7.96
CA GLU A 879 -18.77 -0.54 -6.83
C GLU A 879 -19.28 -1.58 -5.84
N HIS A 880 -19.42 -1.12 -4.59
CA HIS A 880 -20.05 -1.84 -3.51
C HIS A 880 -21.34 -1.15 -3.01
N ASN A 881 -21.52 0.11 -3.38
CA ASN A 881 -22.69 0.90 -2.98
C ASN A 881 -23.96 0.40 -3.70
N LEU A 882 -24.93 -0.07 -2.93
CA LEU A 882 -26.17 -0.63 -3.46
C LEU A 882 -27.03 0.41 -4.19
N ASP A 883 -26.96 1.67 -3.80
CA ASP A 883 -27.70 2.75 -4.47
C ASP A 883 -27.19 2.99 -5.91
N VAL A 884 -25.89 2.76 -6.14
CA VAL A 884 -25.32 2.81 -7.50
C VAL A 884 -25.69 1.54 -8.26
N LEU A 885 -25.48 0.37 -7.64
CA LEU A 885 -25.74 -0.92 -8.30
C LEU A 885 -27.21 -1.07 -8.71
N LYS A 886 -28.18 -0.65 -7.87
CA LYS A 886 -29.59 -0.68 -8.23
C LYS A 886 -29.94 0.22 -9.42
N CYS A 887 -29.11 1.22 -9.73
CA CYS A 887 -29.28 2.14 -10.86
C CYS A 887 -28.54 1.68 -12.13
N ALA A 888 -27.74 0.61 -12.09
CA ALA A 888 -27.04 0.05 -13.23
C ALA A 888 -28.00 -0.63 -14.21
N ASP A 889 -27.68 -0.62 -15.50
CA ASP A 889 -28.44 -1.36 -16.51
C ASP A 889 -28.04 -2.84 -16.52
N TYR A 890 -26.78 -3.13 -16.21
CA TYR A 890 -26.21 -4.48 -16.18
C TYR A 890 -25.19 -4.61 -15.04
N ILE A 891 -25.15 -5.75 -14.40
CA ILE A 891 -24.18 -6.01 -13.31
C ILE A 891 -23.46 -7.34 -13.56
N PHE A 892 -22.17 -7.35 -13.26
CA PHE A 892 -21.36 -8.56 -13.10
C PHE A 892 -21.00 -8.69 -11.64
N ASP A 893 -21.37 -9.81 -11.02
CA ASP A 893 -21.06 -10.11 -9.62
C ASP A 893 -19.93 -11.11 -9.53
N MET A 894 -18.82 -10.71 -8.88
CA MET A 894 -17.64 -11.53 -8.75
C MET A 894 -17.55 -12.17 -7.36
N GLY A 895 -17.21 -13.45 -7.34
CA GLY A 895 -17.17 -14.21 -6.10
C GLY A 895 -16.68 -15.65 -6.29
N PRO A 896 -17.22 -16.59 -5.45
CA PRO A 896 -18.15 -16.35 -4.31
C PRO A 896 -17.50 -15.72 -3.10
N ASP A 897 -16.15 -15.84 -2.94
CA ASP A 897 -15.37 -15.32 -1.84
C ASP A 897 -14.18 -14.49 -2.31
N GLY A 898 -13.37 -13.99 -1.37
CA GLY A 898 -12.08 -13.37 -1.64
C GLY A 898 -10.96 -14.39 -1.84
N GLY A 899 -9.82 -13.92 -2.38
CA GLY A 899 -8.60 -14.70 -2.53
C GLY A 899 -8.74 -15.91 -3.42
N ARG A 900 -8.16 -17.04 -3.03
CA ARG A 900 -8.12 -18.29 -3.83
C ARG A 900 -9.49 -18.90 -4.10
N ARG A 901 -10.48 -18.63 -3.24
CA ARG A 901 -11.86 -19.11 -3.40
C ARG A 901 -12.70 -18.18 -4.28
N GLY A 902 -12.20 -17.00 -4.63
CA GLY A 902 -12.79 -16.07 -5.58
C GLY A 902 -12.34 -16.29 -7.02
N GLY A 903 -12.51 -15.25 -7.81
CA GLY A 903 -12.01 -15.21 -9.18
C GLY A 903 -12.98 -15.76 -10.22
N TYR A 904 -14.27 -15.83 -9.92
CA TYR A 904 -15.33 -16.23 -10.83
C TYR A 904 -16.33 -15.09 -11.03
N VAL A 905 -17.00 -15.05 -12.19
CA VAL A 905 -18.23 -14.31 -12.39
C VAL A 905 -19.36 -15.25 -11.95
N VAL A 906 -19.92 -15.02 -10.76
CA VAL A 906 -20.94 -15.90 -10.15
C VAL A 906 -22.35 -15.58 -10.64
N ALA A 907 -22.58 -14.33 -11.01
CA ALA A 907 -23.86 -13.89 -11.58
C ALA A 907 -23.65 -12.71 -12.53
N GLN A 908 -24.54 -12.59 -13.52
CA GLN A 908 -24.55 -11.45 -14.43
C GLN A 908 -26.00 -11.21 -14.92
N GLY A 909 -26.34 -9.97 -15.19
CA GLY A 909 -27.66 -9.59 -15.67
C GLY A 909 -28.09 -8.22 -15.16
N THR A 910 -29.38 -7.93 -15.19
CA THR A 910 -29.95 -6.74 -14.58
C THR A 910 -29.89 -6.84 -13.05
N PRO A 911 -30.02 -5.74 -12.30
CA PRO A 911 -30.09 -5.78 -10.84
C PRO A 911 -31.21 -6.72 -10.33
N GLU A 912 -32.33 -6.78 -11.05
CA GLU A 912 -33.47 -7.65 -10.76
C GLU A 912 -33.11 -9.14 -10.97
N ASP A 913 -32.35 -9.47 -12.01
CA ASP A 913 -31.88 -10.84 -12.27
C ASP A 913 -30.90 -11.30 -11.15
N LEU A 914 -29.99 -10.43 -10.71
CA LEU A 914 -29.09 -10.75 -9.62
C LEU A 914 -29.82 -10.93 -8.30
N ALA A 915 -30.85 -10.09 -8.03
CA ALA A 915 -31.68 -10.21 -6.82
C ALA A 915 -32.42 -11.55 -6.73
N GLY A 916 -32.69 -12.19 -7.87
CA GLY A 916 -33.29 -13.52 -7.97
C GLY A 916 -32.28 -14.68 -8.00
N ASN A 917 -30.98 -14.43 -8.16
CA ASN A 917 -29.96 -15.47 -8.32
C ASN A 917 -29.37 -15.89 -6.97
N PRO A 918 -29.55 -17.15 -6.55
CA PRO A 918 -29.00 -17.64 -5.26
C PRO A 918 -27.47 -17.73 -5.21
N GLU A 919 -26.79 -17.76 -6.35
CA GLU A 919 -25.33 -17.80 -6.42
C GLU A 919 -24.71 -16.41 -6.23
N SER A 920 -25.48 -15.35 -6.45
CA SER A 920 -25.01 -13.97 -6.27
C SER A 920 -24.84 -13.63 -4.79
N VAL A 921 -23.65 -13.20 -4.41
CA VAL A 921 -23.37 -12.72 -3.06
C VAL A 921 -23.98 -11.34 -2.82
N THR A 922 -24.05 -10.51 -3.86
CA THR A 922 -24.64 -9.17 -3.83
C THR A 922 -26.18 -9.22 -3.95
N GLY A 923 -26.72 -10.27 -4.58
CA GLY A 923 -28.16 -10.43 -4.87
C GLY A 923 -29.09 -10.24 -3.69
N PRO A 924 -28.89 -10.90 -2.53
CA PRO A 924 -29.75 -10.73 -1.35
C PRO A 924 -29.88 -9.27 -0.91
N TYR A 925 -28.77 -8.51 -0.89
CA TYR A 925 -28.75 -7.09 -0.52
C TYR A 925 -29.44 -6.21 -1.57
N LEU A 926 -29.26 -6.51 -2.86
CA LEU A 926 -29.99 -5.82 -3.94
C LEU A 926 -31.49 -6.04 -3.83
N LYS A 927 -31.92 -7.23 -3.47
CA LYS A 927 -33.35 -7.56 -3.28
C LYS A 927 -34.00 -6.68 -2.21
N GLU A 928 -33.32 -6.49 -1.06
CA GLU A 928 -33.78 -5.62 0.03
C GLU A 928 -33.94 -4.18 -0.47
N VAL A 929 -32.94 -3.65 -1.18
CA VAL A 929 -32.96 -2.27 -1.68
C VAL A 929 -34.00 -2.05 -2.78
N LEU A 930 -34.17 -3.00 -3.71
CA LEU A 930 -35.12 -2.92 -4.80
C LEU A 930 -36.59 -3.03 -4.29
N SER A 931 -36.82 -3.82 -3.23
CA SER A 931 -38.14 -3.94 -2.62
C SER A 931 -38.56 -2.73 -1.77
N GLY A 932 -37.63 -1.83 -1.46
CA GLY A 932 -37.83 -0.71 -0.55
C GLY A 932 -38.00 -1.12 0.92
N GLN A 933 -37.74 -2.39 1.22
CA GLN A 933 -37.77 -2.97 2.56
C GLN A 933 -36.36 -3.10 3.13
N MET A 934 -35.64 -2.00 3.29
CA MET A 934 -34.42 -2.05 4.08
C MET A 934 -34.82 -2.11 5.56
N GLU A 935 -34.82 -3.29 6.15
CA GLU A 935 -34.80 -3.50 7.59
C GLU A 935 -33.32 -3.54 8.02
N TYR A 936 -32.82 -2.42 8.55
CA TYR A 936 -31.48 -2.33 9.15
C TYR A 936 -31.50 -2.70 10.63
#